data_f24c877c3ddc9b289108846a025a0351
#
_entry.id   f24c877c3ddc9b289108846a025a0351
#
_cell.length_a   1.000
_cell.length_b   1.000
_cell.length_c   1.000
_cell.angle_alpha   90.00
_cell.angle_beta   90.00
_cell.angle_gamma   90.00
#
_symmetry.space_group_name_H-M   'P 1'
#
loop_
_entity.id
_entity.type
_entity.pdbx_description
1 polymer ?
#
loop_
_entity_poly.entity_id
_entity_poly.type
_entity_poly.pdbx_seq_one_letter_code
_entity_poly.pdbx_strand_id
1 'polypeptide(L)'
;MSKKTIEYAKKLVSQMTIDEKISQMLYESPAIERLGIPEYNWWNEALHGVARAGVATVFPQAIGLAATFDTDLIEKIGDVVSTEGRGKFNEFSKKGDHGIYKGLTFWAPNVNIFRDPRWGRGHETYGEDPYLTGKLGCAYIRGLQGDDPDHLKSAACAKHFAVHSGPEAIRHEFDAKASKHDMYDTYLYAFKRCVKDAKVEAVMGAYNRVNGEPACGSRTLLKDILRDEFGFEGHVVSDCWAILDFHEHHHVTDTVEESAAMAVNNGCDLNCGSAFLHLKDAYDKGLVSDEAITAAVERLMEVRIRLGMMKDYPSPYEDISYEVVECKEHVELSVEAAKRSLVLLKNKDNFLPLDRKNVKTIAVIGPNANSRDALIGNYYGTSSRYITPLEGLQQYLGEDTRVLYAEGCHLYKDKVQGLAEEKDRFKEALIMAEQSDVVVMCLGLDATIEGEEGDAGNEYASGDKLGLMLPGLQEELLEAVAAVGKPVILVLSAGSAIDLSWAEEHVDAIIDSWYPGARGGKAVAEAIFGEYSPNGKLPVTFYQGTENLPEFTDYSMAHRTYRYTNENVLYPFGYGLHYGETNYDGLSVDKAESDVNEPVEVFVNVTNDSRYTVNEIVQLYIRHVDAAEYEPGYQLKGIEVVKLEPHETKKVKLTLSPRDFAVIEEDGSCVAVPGIYEISAGGQQPDDRSTKLTGKRTERIEIARCGEKTGVDY
;
A
#
# COMPACT_ATOMS: atom_id res chain seq x y z
N MET A 1 -21.42 -15.19 3.69
CA MET A 1 -21.23 -16.60 3.24
C MET A 1 -22.56 -17.32 3.12
N SER A 2 -22.75 -18.20 2.13
CA SER A 2 -24.01 -18.93 2.03
C SER A 2 -24.06 -20.12 2.98
N LYS A 3 -25.27 -20.42 3.47
CA LYS A 3 -25.47 -21.63 4.31
C LYS A 3 -25.06 -22.92 3.59
N LYS A 4 -25.13 -22.93 2.25
CA LYS A 4 -24.84 -24.12 1.42
C LYS A 4 -23.34 -24.46 1.43
N THR A 5 -22.46 -23.47 1.29
CA THR A 5 -20.99 -23.68 1.30
C THR A 5 -20.54 -24.14 2.68
N ILE A 6 -21.04 -23.51 3.74
CA ILE A 6 -20.76 -23.88 5.14
C ILE A 6 -21.20 -25.31 5.44
N GLU A 7 -22.43 -25.70 5.06
CA GLU A 7 -22.94 -27.06 5.27
C GLU A 7 -22.12 -28.10 4.48
N TYR A 8 -21.68 -27.76 3.27
CA TYR A 8 -20.83 -28.64 2.47
C TYR A 8 -19.46 -28.82 3.10
N ALA A 9 -18.83 -27.74 3.57
CA ALA A 9 -17.55 -27.79 4.28
C ALA A 9 -17.65 -28.68 5.53
N LYS A 10 -18.64 -28.47 6.38
CA LYS A 10 -18.88 -29.28 7.59
C LYS A 10 -19.06 -30.76 7.26
N LYS A 11 -19.87 -31.08 6.24
CA LYS A 11 -20.08 -32.46 5.78
C LYS A 11 -18.75 -33.09 5.31
N LEU A 12 -17.93 -32.35 4.59
CA LEU A 12 -16.65 -32.83 4.08
C LEU A 12 -15.66 -33.09 5.23
N VAL A 13 -15.51 -32.13 6.14
CA VAL A 13 -14.59 -32.21 7.29
C VAL A 13 -15.01 -33.31 8.28
N SER A 14 -16.31 -33.56 8.47
CA SER A 14 -16.80 -34.64 9.34
C SER A 14 -16.37 -36.05 8.88
N GLN A 15 -15.91 -36.21 7.65
CA GLN A 15 -15.42 -37.46 7.08
C GLN A 15 -13.87 -37.59 7.20
N MET A 16 -13.17 -36.54 7.62
CA MET A 16 -11.70 -36.54 7.76
C MET A 16 -11.29 -37.20 9.09
N THR A 17 -10.17 -37.92 9.05
CA THR A 17 -9.45 -38.30 10.26
C THR A 17 -8.72 -37.09 10.85
N ILE A 18 -8.26 -37.19 12.09
CA ILE A 18 -7.50 -36.09 12.73
C ILE A 18 -6.22 -35.76 11.96
N ASP A 19 -5.51 -36.78 11.44
CA ASP A 19 -4.30 -36.57 10.65
C ASP A 19 -4.60 -35.86 9.32
N GLU A 20 -5.71 -36.21 8.67
CA GLU A 20 -6.17 -35.54 7.46
C GLU A 20 -6.56 -34.07 7.74
N LYS A 21 -7.27 -33.80 8.85
CA LYS A 21 -7.60 -32.44 9.27
C LYS A 21 -6.32 -31.61 9.46
N ILE A 22 -5.37 -32.10 10.23
CA ILE A 22 -4.10 -31.42 10.51
C ILE A 22 -3.32 -31.17 9.21
N SER A 23 -3.31 -32.12 8.28
CA SER A 23 -2.62 -31.96 7.00
C SER A 23 -3.14 -30.81 6.15
N GLN A 24 -4.42 -30.44 6.32
CA GLN A 24 -5.04 -29.33 5.59
C GLN A 24 -4.77 -27.96 6.23
N MET A 25 -4.19 -27.92 7.43
CA MET A 25 -3.80 -26.69 8.13
C MET A 25 -2.37 -26.23 7.81
N LEU A 26 -1.69 -26.92 6.92
CA LEU A 26 -0.35 -26.54 6.40
C LEU A 26 -0.50 -25.78 5.10
N TYR A 27 0.38 -24.81 4.85
CA TYR A 27 0.35 -24.04 3.59
C TYR A 27 0.56 -24.92 2.35
N GLU A 28 1.23 -26.05 2.49
CA GLU A 28 1.28 -27.13 1.50
C GLU A 28 0.30 -28.23 1.91
N SER A 29 -0.97 -28.10 1.53
CA SER A 29 -2.01 -29.04 1.85
C SER A 29 -2.01 -30.21 0.84
N PRO A 30 -1.76 -31.47 1.29
CA PRO A 30 -1.78 -32.63 0.40
C PRO A 30 -3.21 -32.96 -0.07
N ALA A 31 -3.30 -33.74 -1.14
CA ALA A 31 -4.59 -34.27 -1.61
C ALA A 31 -5.17 -35.27 -0.60
N ILE A 32 -6.50 -35.28 -0.48
CA ILE A 32 -7.25 -36.38 0.18
C ILE A 32 -8.12 -37.04 -0.88
N GLU A 33 -7.51 -37.96 -1.64
CA GLU A 33 -8.11 -38.54 -2.85
C GLU A 33 -9.48 -39.20 -2.58
N ARG A 34 -9.62 -39.91 -1.43
CA ARG A 34 -10.88 -40.55 -1.07
C ARG A 34 -12.05 -39.59 -0.85
N LEU A 35 -11.78 -38.32 -0.60
CA LEU A 35 -12.77 -37.25 -0.42
C LEU A 35 -12.83 -36.31 -1.64
N GLY A 36 -12.02 -36.55 -2.67
CA GLY A 36 -11.96 -35.70 -3.86
C GLY A 36 -11.40 -34.31 -3.60
N ILE A 37 -10.59 -34.17 -2.56
CA ILE A 37 -9.91 -32.92 -2.22
C ILE A 37 -8.54 -32.90 -2.92
N PRO A 38 -8.28 -31.96 -3.84
CA PRO A 38 -6.99 -31.87 -4.51
C PRO A 38 -5.89 -31.35 -3.56
N GLU A 39 -4.63 -31.56 -3.91
CA GLU A 39 -3.53 -30.84 -3.27
C GLU A 39 -3.62 -29.33 -3.56
N TYR A 40 -3.08 -28.51 -2.65
CA TYR A 40 -3.13 -27.06 -2.80
C TYR A 40 -2.00 -26.37 -2.03
N ASN A 41 -1.39 -25.36 -2.66
CA ASN A 41 -0.46 -24.48 -1.99
C ASN A 41 -1.11 -23.11 -1.74
N TRP A 42 -1.20 -22.71 -0.46
CA TRP A 42 -1.86 -21.49 0.00
C TRP A 42 -0.99 -20.24 -0.18
N TRP A 43 0.33 -20.40 -0.37
CA TRP A 43 1.24 -19.28 -0.47
C TRP A 43 1.25 -18.71 -1.88
N ASN A 44 0.54 -17.61 -2.05
CA ASN A 44 0.47 -16.89 -3.31
C ASN A 44 0.47 -15.38 -3.03
N GLU A 45 1.13 -14.62 -3.90
CA GLU A 45 1.31 -13.18 -3.73
C GLU A 45 0.75 -12.42 -4.93
N ALA A 46 0.11 -11.28 -4.64
CA ALA A 46 -0.46 -10.42 -5.68
C ALA A 46 -0.64 -8.99 -5.18
N LEU A 47 0.44 -8.35 -4.74
CA LEU A 47 0.38 -7.02 -4.15
C LEU A 47 0.05 -5.94 -5.20
N HIS A 48 0.67 -6.01 -6.37
CA HIS A 48 0.44 -5.09 -7.50
C HIS A 48 0.56 -5.79 -8.87
N GLY A 49 0.02 -6.98 -8.94
CA GLY A 49 0.08 -7.94 -10.03
C GLY A 49 0.35 -9.33 -9.47
N VAL A 50 0.03 -10.40 -10.21
CA VAL A 50 0.36 -11.77 -9.77
C VAL A 50 1.88 -11.90 -9.65
N ALA A 51 2.37 -12.19 -8.44
CA ALA A 51 3.79 -12.15 -8.14
C ALA A 51 4.44 -13.54 -8.14
N ARG A 52 5.75 -13.57 -8.40
CA ARG A 52 6.64 -14.73 -8.27
C ARG A 52 6.20 -15.98 -9.07
N ALA A 53 5.26 -15.82 -10.00
CA ALA A 53 4.69 -16.90 -10.82
C ALA A 53 4.96 -16.72 -12.33
N GLY A 54 6.03 -16.04 -12.71
CA GLY A 54 6.37 -15.71 -14.09
C GLY A 54 5.63 -14.50 -14.63
N VAL A 55 5.25 -14.54 -15.92
CA VAL A 55 4.67 -13.38 -16.61
C VAL A 55 3.35 -12.94 -15.99
N ALA A 56 3.24 -11.64 -15.73
CA ALA A 56 2.02 -10.96 -15.29
C ALA A 56 2.11 -9.46 -15.59
N THR A 57 0.98 -8.77 -15.62
CA THR A 57 0.97 -7.31 -15.63
C THR A 57 1.52 -6.79 -14.30
N VAL A 58 2.53 -5.91 -14.38
CA VAL A 58 3.16 -5.28 -13.21
C VAL A 58 2.70 -3.84 -13.13
N PHE A 59 1.81 -3.56 -12.18
CA PHE A 59 1.32 -2.23 -11.86
C PHE A 59 2.33 -1.44 -11.01
N PRO A 60 2.13 -0.13 -10.79
CA PRO A 60 2.87 0.58 -9.77
C PRO A 60 2.76 -0.10 -8.40
N GLN A 61 3.79 0.02 -7.57
CA GLN A 61 3.76 -0.49 -6.21
C GLN A 61 2.64 0.16 -5.39
N ALA A 62 2.18 -0.51 -4.34
CA ALA A 62 1.01 -0.11 -3.55
C ALA A 62 1.05 1.36 -3.08
N ILE A 63 2.22 1.85 -2.65
CA ILE A 63 2.39 3.25 -2.25
C ILE A 63 2.16 4.23 -3.41
N GLY A 64 2.62 3.89 -4.63
CA GLY A 64 2.35 4.66 -5.83
C GLY A 64 0.88 4.58 -6.23
N LEU A 65 0.25 3.42 -6.10
CA LEU A 65 -1.21 3.28 -6.28
C LEU A 65 -1.99 4.12 -5.26
N ALA A 66 -1.51 4.22 -4.03
CA ALA A 66 -2.12 5.06 -3.00
C ALA A 66 -2.10 6.55 -3.37
N ALA A 67 -1.04 7.02 -4.06
CA ALA A 67 -0.94 8.39 -4.54
C ALA A 67 -2.05 8.79 -5.53
N THR A 68 -2.77 7.83 -6.09
CA THR A 68 -3.92 8.09 -6.97
C THR A 68 -5.18 8.53 -6.22
N PHE A 69 -5.33 8.18 -4.94
CA PHE A 69 -6.53 8.39 -4.11
C PHE A 69 -7.83 7.90 -4.79
N ASP A 70 -7.74 6.94 -5.72
CA ASP A 70 -8.81 6.51 -6.62
C ASP A 70 -9.26 5.08 -6.34
N THR A 71 -10.35 4.93 -5.60
CA THR A 71 -10.92 3.62 -5.25
C THR A 71 -11.38 2.82 -6.46
N ASP A 72 -11.91 3.48 -7.49
CA ASP A 72 -12.40 2.81 -8.71
C ASP A 72 -11.24 2.23 -9.53
N LEU A 73 -10.13 2.96 -9.60
CA LEU A 73 -8.91 2.48 -10.24
C LEU A 73 -8.34 1.27 -9.51
N ILE A 74 -8.27 1.34 -8.17
CA ILE A 74 -7.72 0.25 -7.35
C ILE A 74 -8.59 -1.02 -7.45
N GLU A 75 -9.92 -0.87 -7.47
CA GLU A 75 -10.83 -2.01 -7.65
C GLU A 75 -10.66 -2.66 -9.02
N LYS A 76 -10.54 -1.86 -10.10
CA LYS A 76 -10.23 -2.36 -11.45
C LYS A 76 -8.88 -3.09 -11.52
N ILE A 77 -7.85 -2.58 -10.83
CA ILE A 77 -6.56 -3.24 -10.75
C ILE A 77 -6.70 -4.60 -10.05
N GLY A 78 -7.40 -4.66 -8.92
CA GLY A 78 -7.68 -5.92 -8.23
C GLY A 78 -8.43 -6.93 -9.11
N ASP A 79 -9.39 -6.46 -9.91
CA ASP A 79 -10.12 -7.30 -10.87
C ASP A 79 -9.21 -7.86 -11.98
N VAL A 80 -8.31 -7.04 -12.53
CA VAL A 80 -7.29 -7.49 -13.50
C VAL A 80 -6.37 -8.53 -12.88
N VAL A 81 -5.87 -8.27 -11.67
CA VAL A 81 -4.94 -9.18 -10.96
C VAL A 81 -5.60 -10.53 -10.71
N SER A 82 -6.84 -10.56 -10.23
CA SER A 82 -7.60 -11.82 -10.03
C SER A 82 -7.94 -12.51 -11.35
N THR A 83 -8.20 -11.77 -12.42
CA THR A 83 -8.41 -12.33 -13.78
C THR A 83 -7.16 -13.04 -14.28
N GLU A 84 -6.00 -12.40 -14.20
CA GLU A 84 -4.72 -13.02 -14.58
C GLU A 84 -4.40 -14.21 -13.68
N GLY A 85 -4.65 -14.08 -12.36
CA GLY A 85 -4.51 -15.18 -11.41
C GLY A 85 -5.34 -16.40 -11.80
N ARG A 86 -6.60 -16.21 -12.19
CA ARG A 86 -7.47 -17.28 -12.69
C ARG A 86 -6.95 -17.91 -13.98
N GLY A 87 -6.57 -17.11 -14.97
CA GLY A 87 -6.01 -17.62 -16.24
C GLY A 87 -4.76 -18.47 -16.01
N LYS A 88 -3.90 -18.05 -15.08
CA LYS A 88 -2.69 -18.81 -14.70
C LYS A 88 -3.05 -20.09 -13.94
N PHE A 89 -3.87 -20.01 -12.91
CA PHE A 89 -4.31 -21.16 -12.12
C PHE A 89 -4.97 -22.24 -12.98
N ASN A 90 -5.88 -21.85 -13.87
CA ASN A 90 -6.59 -22.77 -14.75
C ASN A 90 -5.61 -23.54 -15.66
N GLU A 91 -4.60 -22.89 -16.21
CA GLU A 91 -3.63 -23.54 -17.09
C GLU A 91 -2.57 -24.35 -16.31
N PHE A 92 -2.10 -23.88 -15.17
CA PHE A 92 -1.18 -24.64 -14.31
C PHE A 92 -1.85 -25.92 -13.80
N SER A 93 -3.10 -25.82 -13.32
CA SER A 93 -3.87 -26.97 -12.84
C SER A 93 -4.10 -28.04 -13.89
N LYS A 94 -4.38 -27.66 -15.17
CA LYS A 94 -4.48 -28.60 -16.31
C LYS A 94 -3.17 -29.35 -16.56
N LYS A 95 -2.04 -28.81 -16.13
CA LYS A 95 -0.70 -29.42 -16.27
C LYS A 95 -0.24 -30.16 -15.01
N GLY A 96 -1.10 -30.20 -13.94
CA GLY A 96 -0.78 -30.82 -12.66
C GLY A 96 0.25 -30.02 -11.85
N ASP A 97 0.36 -28.71 -12.07
CA ASP A 97 1.26 -27.84 -11.32
C ASP A 97 0.46 -27.03 -10.30
N HIS A 98 0.47 -27.48 -9.05
CA HIS A 98 -0.19 -26.90 -7.89
C HIS A 98 0.79 -26.33 -6.85
N GLY A 99 2.03 -26.03 -7.28
CA GLY A 99 3.08 -25.53 -6.41
C GLY A 99 2.86 -24.11 -5.89
N ILE A 100 3.83 -23.64 -5.11
CA ILE A 100 3.86 -22.28 -4.55
C ILE A 100 3.69 -21.22 -5.64
N TYR A 101 2.96 -20.12 -5.33
CA TYR A 101 2.65 -18.98 -6.18
C TYR A 101 1.70 -19.26 -7.37
N LYS A 102 1.08 -20.43 -7.45
CA LYS A 102 0.22 -20.83 -8.57
C LYS A 102 -1.24 -21.03 -8.20
N GLY A 103 -1.60 -20.69 -6.95
CA GLY A 103 -2.95 -20.75 -6.42
C GLY A 103 -3.73 -19.43 -6.57
N LEU A 104 -4.82 -19.35 -5.81
CA LEU A 104 -5.80 -18.26 -5.85
C LEU A 104 -6.02 -17.58 -4.48
N THR A 105 -5.28 -17.96 -3.46
CA THR A 105 -5.29 -17.35 -2.13
C THR A 105 -4.16 -16.33 -2.06
N PHE A 106 -4.44 -15.08 -2.41
CA PHE A 106 -3.43 -14.03 -2.48
C PHE A 106 -3.25 -13.36 -1.13
N TRP A 107 -2.00 -13.35 -0.62
CA TRP A 107 -1.65 -12.70 0.64
C TRP A 107 -1.42 -11.20 0.45
N ALA A 108 -2.46 -10.52 0.02
CA ALA A 108 -2.56 -9.09 -0.24
C ALA A 108 -4.03 -8.63 -0.03
N PRO A 109 -4.23 -7.34 0.32
CA PRO A 109 -3.30 -6.21 0.43
C PRO A 109 -2.58 -6.12 1.78
N ASN A 110 -1.46 -5.37 1.82
CA ASN A 110 -0.85 -4.91 3.05
C ASN A 110 -1.54 -3.60 3.49
N VAL A 111 -2.31 -3.65 4.58
CA VAL A 111 -3.07 -2.52 5.12
C VAL A 111 -2.50 -1.98 6.44
N ASN A 112 -1.24 -2.29 6.74
CA ASN A 112 -0.52 -1.65 7.83
C ASN A 112 -0.32 -0.16 7.55
N ILE A 113 -0.21 0.63 8.61
CA ILE A 113 -0.01 2.07 8.52
C ILE A 113 1.48 2.39 8.41
N PHE A 114 1.85 3.14 7.39
CA PHE A 114 3.23 3.62 7.16
C PHE A 114 3.57 4.74 8.16
N ARG A 115 3.67 4.39 9.46
CA ARG A 115 3.87 5.36 10.56
C ARG A 115 5.25 5.99 10.60
N ASP A 116 6.27 5.31 10.06
CA ASP A 116 7.66 5.75 10.14
C ASP A 116 8.33 5.63 8.76
N PRO A 117 8.88 6.72 8.21
CA PRO A 117 9.45 6.75 6.86
C PRO A 117 10.72 5.90 6.70
N ARG A 118 11.28 5.37 7.79
CA ARG A 118 12.43 4.46 7.77
C ARG A 118 12.06 3.03 7.45
N TRP A 119 10.79 2.65 7.59
CA TRP A 119 10.34 1.28 7.40
C TRP A 119 10.43 0.82 5.94
N GLY A 120 11.26 -0.23 5.69
CA GLY A 120 11.54 -0.73 4.34
C GLY A 120 10.31 -1.28 3.60
N ARG A 121 9.37 -1.93 4.32
CA ARG A 121 8.11 -2.44 3.73
C ARG A 121 7.00 -1.39 3.62
N GLY A 122 7.28 -0.14 4.00
CA GLY A 122 6.31 0.94 3.87
C GLY A 122 5.74 1.09 2.47
N HIS A 123 6.54 0.86 1.44
CA HIS A 123 6.12 0.92 0.04
C HIS A 123 5.08 -0.15 -0.37
N GLU A 124 4.93 -1.22 0.43
CA GLU A 124 3.89 -2.23 0.22
C GLU A 124 2.49 -1.77 0.68
N THR A 125 2.41 -0.63 1.38
CA THR A 125 1.18 -0.13 2.01
C THR A 125 0.50 0.97 1.20
N TYR A 126 -0.69 1.37 1.65
CA TYR A 126 -1.41 2.53 1.09
C TYR A 126 -1.13 3.83 1.86
N GLY A 127 -0.01 3.91 2.58
CA GLY A 127 0.46 5.12 3.22
C GLY A 127 0.14 5.25 4.72
N GLU A 128 0.15 6.47 5.21
CA GLU A 128 0.11 6.77 6.64
C GLU A 128 -1.29 7.04 7.19
N ASP A 129 -2.29 7.23 6.31
CA ASP A 129 -3.64 7.60 6.73
C ASP A 129 -4.54 6.36 6.84
N PRO A 130 -5.20 6.13 8.01
CA PRO A 130 -6.07 4.98 8.20
C PRO A 130 -7.30 4.98 7.29
N TYR A 131 -7.91 6.15 7.03
CA TYR A 131 -9.09 6.26 6.17
C TYR A 131 -8.75 5.91 4.71
N LEU A 132 -7.68 6.51 4.17
CA LEU A 132 -7.21 6.22 2.81
C LEU A 132 -6.85 4.74 2.66
N THR A 133 -6.06 4.20 3.60
CA THR A 133 -5.66 2.78 3.62
C THR A 133 -6.88 1.86 3.68
N GLY A 134 -7.87 2.17 4.52
CA GLY A 134 -9.12 1.42 4.60
C GLY A 134 -9.91 1.46 3.29
N LYS A 135 -10.03 2.63 2.65
CA LYS A 135 -10.76 2.79 1.38
C LYS A 135 -10.10 2.02 0.24
N LEU A 136 -8.79 2.20 0.04
CA LEU A 136 -8.05 1.55 -1.05
C LEU A 136 -7.89 0.05 -0.82
N GLY A 137 -7.63 -0.38 0.43
CA GLY A 137 -7.59 -1.79 0.81
C GLY A 137 -8.92 -2.50 0.53
N CYS A 138 -10.04 -1.89 0.89
CA CYS A 138 -11.37 -2.43 0.58
C CYS A 138 -11.63 -2.53 -0.93
N ALA A 139 -11.23 -1.53 -1.69
CA ALA A 139 -11.38 -1.53 -3.15
C ALA A 139 -10.56 -2.66 -3.80
N TYR A 140 -9.30 -2.81 -3.39
CA TYR A 140 -8.45 -3.89 -3.88
C TYR A 140 -9.01 -5.27 -3.55
N ILE A 141 -9.49 -5.48 -2.31
CA ILE A 141 -10.12 -6.73 -1.87
C ILE A 141 -11.35 -7.06 -2.73
N ARG A 142 -12.25 -6.07 -2.98
CA ARG A 142 -13.42 -6.30 -3.84
C ARG A 142 -13.01 -6.73 -5.25
N GLY A 143 -12.04 -6.03 -5.86
CA GLY A 143 -11.51 -6.41 -7.17
C GLY A 143 -10.91 -7.81 -7.19
N LEU A 144 -10.14 -8.20 -6.16
CA LEU A 144 -9.58 -9.54 -6.04
C LEU A 144 -10.67 -10.62 -5.88
N GLN A 145 -11.67 -10.40 -5.03
CA GLN A 145 -12.65 -11.41 -4.67
C GLN A 145 -13.82 -11.52 -5.63
N GLY A 146 -14.15 -10.43 -6.36
CA GLY A 146 -15.34 -10.33 -7.19
C GLY A 146 -16.62 -10.18 -6.38
N ASP A 147 -17.76 -10.10 -7.07
CA ASP A 147 -19.04 -9.72 -6.47
C ASP A 147 -19.91 -10.93 -6.02
N ASP A 148 -19.53 -12.17 -6.39
CA ASP A 148 -20.31 -13.36 -6.02
C ASP A 148 -19.85 -13.90 -4.66
N PRO A 149 -20.69 -13.82 -3.62
CA PRO A 149 -20.31 -14.27 -2.30
C PRO A 149 -20.13 -15.78 -2.19
N ASP A 150 -20.69 -16.56 -3.13
CA ASP A 150 -20.61 -18.01 -3.16
C ASP A 150 -19.45 -18.53 -4.04
N HIS A 151 -18.96 -17.70 -4.97
CA HIS A 151 -17.89 -18.07 -5.89
C HIS A 151 -16.83 -16.97 -5.91
N LEU A 152 -15.81 -17.12 -5.10
CA LEU A 152 -14.67 -16.18 -5.11
C LEU A 152 -13.89 -16.27 -6.42
N LYS A 153 -13.56 -15.13 -7.01
CA LYS A 153 -12.64 -15.05 -8.12
C LYS A 153 -11.21 -15.37 -7.69
N SER A 154 -10.79 -14.79 -6.56
CA SER A 154 -9.64 -15.17 -5.76
C SER A 154 -9.92 -14.83 -4.29
N ALA A 155 -9.12 -15.30 -3.35
CA ALA A 155 -9.23 -14.93 -1.96
C ALA A 155 -8.18 -13.89 -1.61
N ALA A 156 -8.60 -12.74 -1.08
CA ALA A 156 -7.73 -11.69 -0.56
C ALA A 156 -7.37 -11.95 0.90
N CYS A 157 -6.23 -11.41 1.35
CA CYS A 157 -5.76 -11.51 2.71
C CYS A 157 -5.26 -10.16 3.21
N ALA A 158 -5.95 -9.56 4.16
CA ALA A 158 -5.47 -8.33 4.81
C ALA A 158 -4.32 -8.65 5.76
N LYS A 159 -3.17 -7.97 5.60
CA LYS A 159 -1.96 -8.23 6.37
C LYS A 159 -1.26 -6.95 6.81
N HIS A 160 -0.45 -7.00 7.86
CA HIS A 160 -0.22 -8.03 8.85
C HIS A 160 -0.92 -7.65 10.14
N PHE A 161 -1.80 -8.48 10.64
CA PHE A 161 -2.65 -8.21 11.82
C PHE A 161 -1.92 -8.59 13.11
N ALA A 162 -1.57 -7.65 13.97
CA ALA A 162 -1.74 -6.22 13.85
C ALA A 162 -0.56 -5.47 14.47
N VAL A 163 -0.64 -4.12 14.40
CA VAL A 163 0.38 -3.23 15.01
C VAL A 163 1.78 -3.58 14.51
N HIS A 164 1.94 -3.63 13.18
CA HIS A 164 3.18 -3.99 12.49
C HIS A 164 3.55 -2.91 11.47
N SER A 165 4.72 -2.28 11.66
CA SER A 165 5.31 -1.30 10.75
C SER A 165 6.79 -1.05 11.10
N GLY A 166 7.56 -2.15 11.16
CA GLY A 166 9.00 -2.16 11.46
C GLY A 166 9.34 -1.99 12.95
N PRO A 167 10.60 -2.05 13.32
CA PRO A 167 11.78 -2.31 12.46
C PRO A 167 11.87 -3.76 11.96
N GLU A 168 12.28 -3.92 10.69
CA GLU A 168 12.39 -5.24 10.05
C GLU A 168 13.44 -6.14 10.71
N ALA A 169 14.61 -5.58 11.05
CA ALA A 169 15.73 -6.34 11.62
C ALA A 169 15.44 -7.05 12.96
N ILE A 170 14.39 -6.63 13.66
CA ILE A 170 14.01 -7.19 14.97
C ILE A 170 12.55 -7.69 14.98
N ARG A 171 11.92 -7.85 13.83
CA ARG A 171 10.48 -8.16 13.72
C ARG A 171 10.09 -9.47 14.41
N HIS A 172 11.01 -10.44 14.47
CA HIS A 172 10.79 -11.76 15.10
C HIS A 172 10.77 -11.73 16.63
N GLU A 173 11.44 -10.77 17.26
CA GLU A 173 11.53 -10.67 18.74
C GLU A 173 10.79 -9.44 19.30
N PHE A 174 10.34 -8.54 18.42
CA PHE A 174 9.78 -7.25 18.79
C PHE A 174 8.43 -7.38 19.52
N ASP A 175 8.21 -6.49 20.50
CA ASP A 175 6.93 -6.35 21.21
C ASP A 175 6.39 -4.93 21.05
N ALA A 176 5.49 -4.72 20.11
CA ALA A 176 4.86 -3.44 19.88
C ALA A 176 3.98 -3.03 21.05
N LYS A 177 4.34 -1.92 21.69
CA LYS A 177 3.56 -1.33 22.78
C LYS A 177 2.70 -0.21 22.25
N ALA A 178 1.40 -0.46 22.13
CA ALA A 178 0.43 0.53 21.67
C ALA A 178 -0.67 0.72 22.73
N SER A 179 -1.09 1.97 22.93
CA SER A 179 -2.25 2.30 23.74
C SER A 179 -3.53 1.76 23.08
N LYS A 180 -4.63 1.63 23.84
CA LYS A 180 -5.91 1.29 23.22
C LYS A 180 -6.37 2.34 22.23
N HIS A 181 -6.14 3.63 22.55
CA HIS A 181 -6.41 4.72 21.63
C HIS A 181 -5.69 4.50 20.29
N ASP A 182 -4.35 4.37 20.30
CA ASP A 182 -3.56 4.20 19.06
C ASP A 182 -3.95 2.92 18.30
N MET A 183 -4.26 1.84 19.03
CA MET A 183 -4.73 0.61 18.39
C MET A 183 -6.00 0.85 17.56
N TYR A 184 -7.04 1.45 18.14
CA TYR A 184 -8.33 1.62 17.48
C TYR A 184 -8.36 2.82 16.53
N ASP A 185 -7.69 3.93 16.87
CA ASP A 185 -7.64 5.11 16.03
C ASP A 185 -6.82 4.89 14.74
N THR A 186 -5.75 4.12 14.83
CA THR A 186 -4.76 4.01 13.75
C THR A 186 -4.57 2.58 13.27
N TYR A 187 -4.05 1.66 14.11
CA TYR A 187 -3.53 0.37 13.65
C TYR A 187 -4.59 -0.65 13.23
N LEU A 188 -5.76 -0.62 13.83
CA LEU A 188 -6.85 -1.58 13.58
C LEU A 188 -7.89 -1.06 12.59
N TYR A 189 -7.92 0.24 12.33
CA TYR A 189 -8.97 0.87 11.50
C TYR A 189 -9.12 0.20 10.12
N ALA A 190 -8.05 0.11 9.37
CA ALA A 190 -8.08 -0.45 8.01
C ALA A 190 -8.51 -1.93 8.02
N PHE A 191 -8.04 -2.73 8.98
CA PHE A 191 -8.47 -4.13 9.14
C PHE A 191 -9.96 -4.24 9.41
N LYS A 192 -10.50 -3.41 10.32
CA LYS A 192 -11.94 -3.38 10.61
C LYS A 192 -12.76 -3.04 9.35
N ARG A 193 -12.28 -2.09 8.52
CA ARG A 193 -12.91 -1.76 7.25
C ARG A 193 -12.85 -2.93 6.26
N CYS A 194 -11.69 -3.58 6.12
CA CYS A 194 -11.53 -4.75 5.24
C CYS A 194 -12.48 -5.89 5.63
N VAL A 195 -12.66 -6.12 6.93
CA VAL A 195 -13.62 -7.14 7.43
C VAL A 195 -15.07 -6.72 7.20
N LYS A 196 -15.44 -5.50 7.62
CA LYS A 196 -16.85 -5.06 7.62
C LYS A 196 -17.36 -4.63 6.25
N ASP A 197 -16.55 -3.87 5.50
CA ASP A 197 -16.99 -3.21 4.27
C ASP A 197 -16.64 -4.03 3.02
N ALA A 198 -15.49 -4.76 3.02
CA ALA A 198 -15.06 -5.57 1.88
C ALA A 198 -15.22 -7.08 2.08
N LYS A 199 -15.59 -7.54 3.28
CA LYS A 199 -15.73 -8.96 3.59
C LYS A 199 -14.50 -9.78 3.18
N VAL A 200 -13.31 -9.29 3.58
CA VAL A 200 -12.05 -9.97 3.28
C VAL A 200 -12.08 -11.42 3.72
N GLU A 201 -11.61 -12.31 2.85
CA GLU A 201 -11.65 -13.77 3.09
C GLU A 201 -10.62 -14.25 4.09
N ALA A 202 -9.44 -13.60 4.12
CA ALA A 202 -8.37 -13.99 5.01
C ALA A 202 -7.76 -12.80 5.75
N VAL A 203 -7.17 -13.09 6.92
CA VAL A 203 -6.33 -12.16 7.66
C VAL A 203 -5.05 -12.88 8.05
N MET A 204 -3.90 -12.24 7.83
CA MET A 204 -2.59 -12.80 8.23
C MET A 204 -2.13 -12.13 9.51
N GLY A 205 -1.82 -12.95 10.54
CA GLY A 205 -1.18 -12.47 11.78
C GLY A 205 0.25 -12.00 11.52
N ALA A 206 0.71 -11.01 12.27
CA ALA A 206 2.05 -10.45 12.16
C ALA A 206 3.11 -11.28 12.90
N TYR A 207 4.40 -11.01 12.64
CA TYR A 207 5.52 -11.63 13.35
C TYR A 207 5.60 -11.22 14.83
N ASN A 208 5.46 -9.93 15.08
CA ASN A 208 5.71 -9.32 16.39
C ASN A 208 4.68 -9.72 17.46
N ARG A 209 5.06 -9.48 18.71
CA ARG A 209 4.10 -9.39 19.81
C ARG A 209 3.39 -8.03 19.81
N VAL A 210 2.20 -8.00 20.35
CA VAL A 210 1.46 -6.78 20.65
C VAL A 210 1.10 -6.79 22.14
N ASN A 211 1.61 -5.83 22.87
CA ASN A 211 1.40 -5.73 24.34
C ASN A 211 1.68 -7.05 25.09
N GLY A 212 2.69 -7.81 24.62
CA GLY A 212 3.16 -9.05 25.22
C GLY A 212 2.59 -10.32 24.60
N GLU A 213 1.52 -10.27 23.81
CA GLU A 213 0.92 -11.43 23.14
C GLU A 213 1.47 -11.59 21.71
N PRO A 214 1.94 -12.78 21.28
CA PRO A 214 2.30 -13.03 19.87
C PRO A 214 1.10 -12.82 18.95
N ALA A 215 1.23 -12.02 17.91
CA ALA A 215 0.08 -11.66 17.07
C ALA A 215 -0.62 -12.89 16.45
N CYS A 216 0.14 -13.89 15.98
CA CYS A 216 -0.41 -15.15 15.45
C CYS A 216 -1.00 -16.12 16.50
N GLY A 217 -0.85 -15.81 17.78
CA GLY A 217 -1.35 -16.62 18.90
C GLY A 217 -2.09 -15.78 19.96
N SER A 218 -2.39 -14.53 19.68
CA SER A 218 -3.06 -13.61 20.61
C SER A 218 -4.57 -13.90 20.68
N ARG A 219 -5.05 -14.22 21.87
CA ARG A 219 -6.48 -14.30 22.12
C ARG A 219 -7.16 -12.96 21.93
N THR A 220 -6.54 -11.90 22.48
CA THR A 220 -7.07 -10.52 22.39
C THR A 220 -7.26 -10.11 20.93
N LEU A 221 -6.24 -10.30 20.08
CA LEU A 221 -6.33 -9.89 18.67
C LEU A 221 -7.24 -10.80 17.85
N LEU A 222 -7.05 -12.13 17.91
CA LEU A 222 -7.69 -13.04 16.96
C LEU A 222 -9.13 -13.42 17.34
N LYS A 223 -9.42 -13.52 18.64
CA LYS A 223 -10.79 -13.84 19.10
C LYS A 223 -11.56 -12.59 19.50
N ASP A 224 -11.09 -11.89 20.53
CA ASP A 224 -11.89 -10.85 21.14
C ASP A 224 -12.11 -9.66 20.18
N ILE A 225 -11.06 -9.24 19.42
CA ILE A 225 -11.15 -8.13 18.46
C ILE A 225 -11.60 -8.62 17.07
N LEU A 226 -10.81 -9.51 16.44
CA LEU A 226 -11.05 -9.86 15.03
C LEU A 226 -12.39 -10.60 14.83
N ARG A 227 -12.65 -11.66 15.63
CA ARG A 227 -13.85 -12.46 15.45
C ARG A 227 -15.07 -11.88 16.15
N ASP A 228 -14.95 -11.55 17.44
CA ASP A 228 -16.12 -11.17 18.25
C ASP A 228 -16.53 -9.71 17.98
N GLU A 229 -15.58 -8.74 17.96
CA GLU A 229 -15.92 -7.34 17.72
C GLU A 229 -16.09 -7.01 16.23
N PHE A 230 -15.12 -7.41 15.37
CA PHE A 230 -15.20 -7.09 13.93
C PHE A 230 -16.17 -8.03 13.17
N GLY A 231 -16.47 -9.20 13.72
CA GLY A 231 -17.35 -10.19 13.09
C GLY A 231 -16.67 -10.91 11.91
N PHE A 232 -15.36 -11.16 11.99
CA PHE A 232 -14.63 -11.87 10.95
C PHE A 232 -15.01 -13.34 10.88
N GLU A 233 -15.44 -13.79 9.71
CA GLU A 233 -15.90 -15.17 9.46
C GLU A 233 -14.89 -16.02 8.68
N GLY A 234 -13.92 -15.40 7.97
CA GLY A 234 -12.92 -16.07 7.15
C GLY A 234 -11.82 -16.79 7.94
N HIS A 235 -10.74 -17.17 7.28
CA HIS A 235 -9.65 -17.88 7.92
C HIS A 235 -8.49 -16.93 8.31
N VAL A 236 -7.76 -17.31 9.37
CA VAL A 236 -6.54 -16.65 9.81
C VAL A 236 -5.33 -17.51 9.40
N VAL A 237 -4.38 -16.90 8.70
CA VAL A 237 -3.08 -17.50 8.39
C VAL A 237 -1.99 -16.84 9.24
N SER A 238 -1.00 -17.63 9.68
CA SER A 238 0.20 -17.06 10.30
C SER A 238 1.10 -16.43 9.24
N ASP A 239 1.87 -15.41 9.61
CA ASP A 239 3.05 -15.08 8.83
C ASP A 239 4.03 -16.26 8.80
N CYS A 240 4.93 -16.25 7.81
CA CYS A 240 5.77 -17.40 7.54
C CYS A 240 6.78 -17.64 8.67
N TRP A 241 6.71 -18.82 9.29
CA TRP A 241 7.47 -19.25 10.49
C TRP A 241 7.15 -18.47 11.78
N ALA A 242 6.27 -17.48 11.77
CA ALA A 242 5.97 -16.65 12.96
C ALA A 242 5.49 -17.43 14.19
N ILE A 243 4.92 -18.64 14.03
CA ILE A 243 4.53 -19.47 15.18
C ILE A 243 5.75 -20.09 15.88
N LEU A 244 6.88 -20.30 15.19
CA LEU A 244 8.11 -20.75 15.82
C LEU A 244 8.67 -19.68 16.76
N ASP A 245 8.48 -18.41 16.44
CA ASP A 245 8.94 -17.30 17.28
C ASP A 245 8.39 -17.36 18.70
N PHE A 246 7.23 -18.01 18.94
CA PHE A 246 6.63 -18.07 20.27
C PHE A 246 7.53 -18.70 21.31
N HIS A 247 8.29 -19.75 20.95
CA HIS A 247 9.26 -20.39 21.84
C HIS A 247 10.71 -20.00 21.52
N GLU A 248 11.05 -19.70 20.25
CA GLU A 248 12.43 -19.39 19.87
C GLU A 248 12.84 -17.96 20.24
N HIS A 249 11.95 -16.98 20.06
CA HIS A 249 12.24 -15.55 20.18
C HIS A 249 11.38 -14.82 21.21
N HIS A 250 10.09 -15.11 21.27
CA HIS A 250 9.17 -14.46 22.21
C HIS A 250 9.23 -15.04 23.62
N HIS A 251 9.62 -16.31 23.76
CA HIS A 251 9.69 -17.04 25.03
C HIS A 251 8.38 -17.05 25.82
N VAL A 252 7.24 -17.15 25.11
CA VAL A 252 5.89 -17.23 25.71
C VAL A 252 5.39 -18.67 25.81
N THR A 253 6.06 -19.61 25.15
CA THR A 253 5.90 -21.07 25.24
C THR A 253 7.27 -21.70 25.36
N ASP A 254 7.33 -22.96 25.81
CA ASP A 254 8.59 -23.68 25.99
C ASP A 254 8.91 -24.63 24.83
N THR A 255 7.88 -25.07 24.09
CA THR A 255 8.02 -26.07 23.01
C THR A 255 7.23 -25.69 21.77
N VAL A 256 7.60 -26.28 20.62
CA VAL A 256 6.89 -26.07 19.36
C VAL A 256 5.43 -26.59 19.41
N GLU A 257 5.18 -27.68 20.14
CA GLU A 257 3.82 -28.22 20.33
C GLU A 257 2.93 -27.26 21.11
N GLU A 258 3.48 -26.60 22.14
CA GLU A 258 2.77 -25.56 22.88
C GLU A 258 2.50 -24.33 22.01
N SER A 259 3.47 -23.93 21.18
CA SER A 259 3.30 -22.84 20.21
C SER A 259 2.20 -23.13 19.20
N ALA A 260 2.22 -24.33 18.58
CA ALA A 260 1.19 -24.76 17.64
C ALA A 260 -0.21 -24.83 18.29
N ALA A 261 -0.29 -25.40 19.51
CA ALA A 261 -1.54 -25.45 20.27
C ALA A 261 -2.07 -24.06 20.63
N MET A 262 -1.19 -23.14 21.08
CA MET A 262 -1.58 -21.75 21.39
C MET A 262 -2.16 -21.05 20.17
N ALA A 263 -1.52 -21.15 19.01
CA ALA A 263 -1.98 -20.57 17.77
C ALA A 263 -3.40 -21.06 17.39
N VAL A 264 -3.61 -22.37 17.32
CA VAL A 264 -4.91 -22.96 16.97
C VAL A 264 -5.98 -22.64 18.00
N ASN A 265 -5.68 -22.80 19.30
CA ASN A 265 -6.61 -22.50 20.39
C ASN A 265 -7.06 -21.04 20.40
N ASN A 266 -6.24 -20.11 19.91
CA ASN A 266 -6.53 -18.70 19.84
C ASN A 266 -7.02 -18.22 18.47
N GLY A 267 -7.18 -19.13 17.48
CA GLY A 267 -7.93 -18.86 16.25
C GLY A 267 -7.10 -18.68 14.98
N CYS A 268 -5.80 -19.06 14.98
CA CYS A 268 -5.01 -19.22 13.78
C CYS A 268 -5.37 -20.56 13.10
N ASP A 269 -5.79 -20.52 11.84
CA ASP A 269 -6.34 -21.66 11.12
C ASP A 269 -5.31 -22.35 10.20
N LEU A 270 -4.38 -21.57 9.65
CA LEU A 270 -3.42 -22.00 8.64
C LEU A 270 -2.01 -21.59 9.04
N ASN A 271 -1.05 -22.50 8.96
CA ASN A 271 0.35 -22.20 9.22
C ASN A 271 1.16 -22.05 7.93
N CYS A 272 1.76 -20.89 7.73
CA CYS A 272 2.92 -20.75 6.85
C CYS A 272 4.20 -21.10 7.64
N GLY A 273 4.81 -22.21 7.31
CA GLY A 273 6.00 -22.74 8.02
C GLY A 273 5.81 -24.15 8.55
N SER A 274 6.58 -24.51 9.59
CA SER A 274 6.71 -25.90 10.06
C SER A 274 6.05 -26.20 11.41
N ALA A 275 5.55 -25.19 12.14
CA ALA A 275 5.05 -25.40 13.52
C ALA A 275 3.91 -26.42 13.58
N PHE A 276 2.95 -26.38 12.63
CA PHE A 276 1.82 -27.31 12.64
C PHE A 276 2.15 -28.73 12.19
N LEU A 277 3.39 -29.02 11.76
CA LEU A 277 3.87 -30.40 11.65
C LEU A 277 3.89 -31.11 13.01
N HIS A 278 3.98 -30.35 14.11
CA HIS A 278 3.96 -30.83 15.50
C HIS A 278 2.56 -30.81 16.13
N LEU A 279 1.52 -30.41 15.37
CA LEU A 279 0.17 -30.29 15.92
C LEU A 279 -0.45 -31.63 16.30
N LYS A 280 -0.05 -32.73 15.64
CA LYS A 280 -0.48 -34.09 16.03
C LYS A 280 0.06 -34.46 17.42
N ASP A 281 1.31 -34.15 17.70
CA ASP A 281 1.93 -34.40 19.01
C ASP A 281 1.26 -33.53 20.09
N ALA A 282 0.93 -32.28 19.77
CA ALA A 282 0.17 -31.39 20.65
C ALA A 282 -1.23 -31.95 20.95
N TYR A 283 -1.92 -32.50 19.94
CA TYR A 283 -3.24 -33.14 20.09
C TYR A 283 -3.14 -34.38 20.98
N ASP A 284 -2.15 -35.27 20.76
CA ASP A 284 -1.97 -36.49 21.55
C ASP A 284 -1.60 -36.18 23.02
N LYS A 285 -0.97 -35.03 23.27
CA LYS A 285 -0.69 -34.49 24.62
C LYS A 285 -1.92 -33.79 25.24
N GLY A 286 -3.01 -33.61 24.51
CA GLY A 286 -4.21 -32.91 24.98
C GLY A 286 -4.08 -31.38 25.10
N LEU A 287 -3.10 -30.78 24.40
CA LEU A 287 -2.87 -29.33 24.36
C LEU A 287 -3.85 -28.60 23.43
N VAL A 288 -4.41 -29.29 22.45
CA VAL A 288 -5.41 -28.76 21.50
C VAL A 288 -6.54 -29.79 21.32
N SER A 289 -7.80 -29.33 21.16
CA SER A 289 -8.96 -30.21 21.01
C SER A 289 -9.29 -30.53 19.56
N ASP A 290 -10.03 -31.65 19.31
CA ASP A 290 -10.56 -31.96 17.98
C ASP A 290 -11.53 -30.87 17.48
N GLU A 291 -12.29 -30.26 18.39
CA GLU A 291 -13.23 -29.18 18.05
C GLU A 291 -12.50 -27.96 17.50
N ALA A 292 -11.37 -27.57 18.11
CA ALA A 292 -10.56 -26.41 17.65
C ALA A 292 -9.95 -26.68 16.26
N ILE A 293 -9.38 -27.86 16.06
CA ILE A 293 -8.83 -28.30 14.76
C ILE A 293 -9.95 -28.38 13.72
N THR A 294 -11.08 -28.97 14.07
CA THR A 294 -12.24 -29.08 13.17
C THR A 294 -12.74 -27.71 12.70
N ALA A 295 -12.89 -26.77 13.63
CA ALA A 295 -13.36 -25.44 13.30
C ALA A 295 -12.38 -24.66 12.37
N ALA A 296 -11.08 -24.85 12.54
CA ALA A 296 -10.08 -24.29 11.63
C ALA A 296 -10.19 -24.89 10.22
N VAL A 297 -10.27 -26.23 10.13
CA VAL A 297 -10.36 -26.92 8.84
C VAL A 297 -11.69 -26.63 8.12
N GLU A 298 -12.80 -26.46 8.85
CA GLU A 298 -14.07 -26.05 8.25
C GLU A 298 -13.95 -24.73 7.50
N ARG A 299 -13.28 -23.71 8.08
CA ARG A 299 -13.03 -22.41 7.41
C ARG A 299 -12.13 -22.58 6.18
N LEU A 300 -11.06 -23.37 6.28
CA LEU A 300 -10.15 -23.64 5.16
C LEU A 300 -10.85 -24.39 4.02
N MET A 301 -11.70 -25.36 4.32
CA MET A 301 -12.46 -26.06 3.28
C MET A 301 -13.52 -25.16 2.64
N GLU A 302 -14.13 -24.28 3.41
CA GLU A 302 -15.15 -23.36 2.89
C GLU A 302 -14.58 -22.43 1.82
N VAL A 303 -13.41 -21.82 2.04
CA VAL A 303 -12.79 -20.97 1.01
C VAL A 303 -12.39 -21.78 -0.22
N ARG A 304 -11.86 -23.01 -0.06
CA ARG A 304 -11.52 -23.88 -1.19
C ARG A 304 -12.76 -24.27 -2.01
N ILE A 305 -13.91 -24.47 -1.36
CA ILE A 305 -15.21 -24.71 -2.03
C ILE A 305 -15.59 -23.46 -2.85
N ARG A 306 -15.57 -22.28 -2.24
CA ARG A 306 -15.92 -21.01 -2.92
C ARG A 306 -14.97 -20.67 -4.07
N LEU A 307 -13.73 -21.10 -4.00
CA LEU A 307 -12.77 -20.98 -5.12
C LEU A 307 -13.03 -22.00 -6.25
N GLY A 308 -14.00 -22.93 -6.07
CA GLY A 308 -14.34 -23.94 -7.07
C GLY A 308 -13.36 -25.10 -7.16
N MET A 309 -12.65 -25.41 -6.09
CA MET A 309 -11.65 -26.51 -6.09
C MET A 309 -12.28 -27.88 -5.88
N MET A 310 -13.60 -27.94 -5.62
CA MET A 310 -14.31 -29.19 -5.42
C MET A 310 -15.16 -29.55 -6.64
N LYS A 311 -15.07 -30.81 -7.10
CA LYS A 311 -15.76 -31.27 -8.30
C LYS A 311 -17.27 -30.98 -8.31
N ASP A 312 -17.90 -31.09 -7.13
CA ASP A 312 -19.36 -30.88 -6.97
C ASP A 312 -19.71 -29.35 -6.81
N TYR A 313 -18.74 -28.49 -6.82
CA TYR A 313 -18.90 -27.05 -6.67
C TYR A 313 -17.94 -26.30 -7.63
N PRO A 314 -18.19 -26.36 -8.96
CA PRO A 314 -17.31 -25.77 -9.96
C PRO A 314 -17.33 -24.24 -9.92
N SER A 315 -16.24 -23.63 -10.33
CA SER A 315 -16.10 -22.17 -10.41
C SER A 315 -16.72 -21.62 -11.71
N PRO A 316 -17.43 -20.49 -11.67
CA PRO A 316 -17.84 -19.79 -12.90
C PRO A 316 -16.66 -19.19 -13.69
N TYR A 317 -15.44 -19.22 -13.14
CA TYR A 317 -14.22 -18.65 -13.72
C TYR A 317 -13.29 -19.69 -14.39
N GLU A 318 -13.75 -20.94 -14.60
CA GLU A 318 -12.95 -22.03 -15.19
C GLU A 318 -12.56 -21.78 -16.66
N ASP A 319 -13.35 -20.97 -17.37
CA ASP A 319 -13.13 -20.67 -18.80
C ASP A 319 -12.16 -19.50 -19.03
N ILE A 320 -11.68 -18.83 -17.98
CA ILE A 320 -10.69 -17.76 -18.12
C ILE A 320 -9.38 -18.38 -18.62
N SER A 321 -8.98 -18.02 -19.84
CA SER A 321 -7.78 -18.54 -20.49
C SER A 321 -6.52 -17.78 -20.10
N TYR A 322 -5.34 -18.36 -20.40
CA TYR A 322 -4.04 -17.70 -20.18
C TYR A 322 -3.83 -16.45 -21.05
N GLU A 323 -4.63 -16.25 -22.11
CA GLU A 323 -4.54 -15.10 -23.02
C GLU A 323 -4.81 -13.75 -22.35
N VAL A 324 -5.46 -13.76 -21.16
CA VAL A 324 -5.69 -12.55 -20.37
C VAL A 324 -4.39 -12.02 -19.72
N VAL A 325 -3.38 -12.88 -19.53
CA VAL A 325 -2.14 -12.53 -18.85
C VAL A 325 -1.34 -11.53 -19.67
N GLU A 326 -1.11 -10.35 -19.09
CA GLU A 326 -0.43 -9.22 -19.74
C GLU A 326 -1.03 -8.87 -21.11
N CYS A 327 -2.36 -9.01 -21.27
CA CYS A 327 -3.06 -8.59 -22.49
C CYS A 327 -2.98 -7.07 -22.66
N LYS A 328 -3.35 -6.60 -23.85
CA LYS A 328 -3.22 -5.19 -24.21
C LYS A 328 -3.97 -4.27 -23.23
N GLU A 329 -5.18 -4.62 -22.88
CA GLU A 329 -6.06 -3.84 -22.00
C GLU A 329 -5.47 -3.74 -20.58
N HIS A 330 -4.91 -4.83 -20.06
CA HIS A 330 -4.25 -4.85 -18.75
C HIS A 330 -2.97 -4.00 -18.75
N VAL A 331 -2.19 -4.08 -19.81
CA VAL A 331 -0.98 -3.25 -19.99
C VAL A 331 -1.35 -1.77 -20.10
N GLU A 332 -2.41 -1.42 -20.82
CA GLU A 332 -2.88 -0.04 -20.94
C GLU A 332 -3.33 0.51 -19.57
N LEU A 333 -4.04 -0.31 -18.79
CA LEU A 333 -4.43 0.06 -17.42
C LEU A 333 -3.21 0.28 -16.52
N SER A 334 -2.15 -0.54 -16.64
CA SER A 334 -0.93 -0.36 -15.86
C SER A 334 -0.21 0.95 -16.17
N VAL A 335 -0.19 1.36 -17.45
CA VAL A 335 0.35 2.67 -17.86
C VAL A 335 -0.52 3.82 -17.35
N GLU A 336 -1.84 3.68 -17.40
CA GLU A 336 -2.75 4.69 -16.83
C GLU A 336 -2.56 4.83 -15.32
N ALA A 337 -2.43 3.71 -14.60
CA ALA A 337 -2.12 3.72 -13.18
C ALA A 337 -0.79 4.43 -12.88
N ALA A 338 0.26 4.17 -13.67
CA ALA A 338 1.54 4.84 -13.56
C ALA A 338 1.41 6.37 -13.77
N LYS A 339 0.64 6.81 -14.76
CA LYS A 339 0.39 8.24 -15.01
C LYS A 339 -0.29 8.94 -13.84
N ARG A 340 -1.27 8.26 -13.22
CA ARG A 340 -2.02 8.79 -12.10
C ARG A 340 -1.27 8.76 -10.77
N SER A 341 -0.25 7.88 -10.66
CA SER A 341 0.56 7.77 -9.45
C SER A 341 1.67 8.81 -9.35
N LEU A 342 2.12 9.41 -10.46
CA LEU A 342 3.20 10.40 -10.44
C LEU A 342 2.79 11.65 -9.67
N VAL A 343 3.63 12.07 -8.72
CA VAL A 343 3.41 13.27 -7.90
C VAL A 343 4.37 14.37 -8.33
N LEU A 344 3.84 15.48 -8.82
CA LEU A 344 4.64 16.68 -9.11
C LEU A 344 4.86 17.45 -7.80
N LEU A 345 6.07 17.36 -7.24
CA LEU A 345 6.40 17.98 -5.96
C LEU A 345 6.84 19.44 -6.12
N LYS A 346 7.54 19.75 -7.22
CA LYS A 346 8.01 21.09 -7.54
C LYS A 346 7.90 21.39 -9.02
N ASN A 347 7.52 22.61 -9.36
CA ASN A 347 7.52 23.13 -10.74
C ASN A 347 7.75 24.63 -10.74
N LYS A 348 9.03 25.01 -10.62
CA LYS A 348 9.45 26.40 -10.52
C LYS A 348 9.07 27.18 -11.77
N ASP A 349 8.38 28.30 -11.61
CA ASP A 349 7.97 29.20 -12.68
C ASP A 349 7.25 28.52 -13.86
N ASN A 350 6.53 27.41 -13.59
CA ASN A 350 5.88 26.56 -14.59
C ASN A 350 6.88 26.02 -15.64
N PHE A 351 8.08 25.59 -15.20
CA PHE A 351 9.14 25.06 -16.05
C PHE A 351 8.67 23.82 -16.84
N LEU A 352 7.93 22.93 -16.19
CA LEU A 352 7.23 21.82 -16.84
C LEU A 352 5.80 22.25 -17.23
N PRO A 353 5.26 21.70 -18.34
CA PRO A 353 5.88 20.74 -19.25
C PRO A 353 6.85 21.40 -20.23
N LEU A 354 7.84 20.62 -20.68
CA LEU A 354 8.78 21.07 -21.70
C LEU A 354 8.13 21.11 -23.08
N ASP A 355 8.47 22.14 -23.87
CA ASP A 355 8.17 22.11 -25.31
C ASP A 355 9.23 21.30 -26.08
N ARG A 356 8.87 20.14 -26.61
CA ARG A 356 9.71 19.25 -27.39
C ARG A 356 10.51 19.99 -28.48
N LYS A 357 9.94 21.03 -29.08
CA LYS A 357 10.58 21.78 -30.17
C LYS A 357 11.81 22.55 -29.71
N ASN A 358 11.87 22.87 -28.44
CA ASN A 358 12.93 23.66 -27.82
C ASN A 358 14.06 22.79 -27.26
N VAL A 359 13.89 21.45 -27.18
CA VAL A 359 14.85 20.51 -26.64
C VAL A 359 15.53 19.75 -27.76
N LYS A 360 16.82 20.04 -28.02
CA LYS A 360 17.62 19.34 -29.03
C LYS A 360 18.50 18.26 -28.42
N THR A 361 18.95 18.48 -27.21
CA THR A 361 19.77 17.52 -26.45
C THR A 361 19.29 17.47 -25.01
N ILE A 362 19.00 16.26 -24.52
CA ILE A 362 18.62 15.99 -23.14
C ILE A 362 19.63 15.02 -22.52
N ALA A 363 20.10 15.31 -21.30
CA ALA A 363 20.90 14.37 -20.54
C ALA A 363 20.02 13.65 -19.52
N VAL A 364 20.11 12.32 -19.47
CA VAL A 364 19.43 11.46 -18.48
C VAL A 364 20.50 10.84 -17.60
N ILE A 365 20.52 11.23 -16.33
CA ILE A 365 21.65 10.94 -15.44
C ILE A 365 21.12 10.30 -14.15
N GLY A 366 21.82 9.30 -13.66
CA GLY A 366 21.56 8.70 -12.35
C GLY A 366 21.41 7.17 -12.40
N PRO A 367 21.56 6.50 -11.25
CA PRO A 367 21.51 5.04 -11.15
C PRO A 367 20.12 4.47 -11.51
N ASN A 368 19.05 5.22 -11.25
CA ASN A 368 17.67 4.79 -11.52
C ASN A 368 17.23 5.06 -12.97
N ALA A 369 18.04 5.79 -13.77
CA ALA A 369 17.67 6.17 -15.13
C ALA A 369 17.38 4.95 -16.04
N ASN A 370 18.16 3.87 -15.88
CA ASN A 370 18.05 2.64 -16.68
C ASN A 370 17.93 1.38 -15.81
N SER A 371 17.41 1.52 -14.59
CA SER A 371 17.20 0.41 -13.66
C SER A 371 15.80 -0.18 -13.84
N ARG A 372 15.71 -1.51 -13.97
CA ARG A 372 14.43 -2.23 -13.90
C ARG A 372 13.96 -2.42 -12.48
N ASP A 373 14.91 -2.56 -11.53
CA ASP A 373 14.61 -2.76 -10.11
C ASP A 373 13.93 -1.53 -9.51
N ALA A 374 14.24 -0.34 -10.01
CA ALA A 374 13.56 0.91 -9.65
C ALA A 374 12.12 1.05 -10.20
N LEU A 375 11.64 0.11 -11.01
CA LEU A 375 10.27 0.12 -11.55
C LEU A 375 9.30 -0.71 -10.71
N ILE A 376 9.77 -1.75 -10.02
CA ILE A 376 8.93 -2.88 -9.65
C ILE A 376 8.60 -3.01 -8.15
N GLY A 377 9.42 -2.48 -7.24
CA GLY A 377 9.16 -2.68 -5.80
C GLY A 377 9.24 -4.15 -5.37
N ASN A 378 8.56 -4.52 -4.26
CA ASN A 378 8.50 -5.89 -3.76
C ASN A 378 7.21 -6.60 -4.22
N TYR A 379 7.21 -7.95 -4.20
CA TYR A 379 6.09 -8.83 -4.59
C TYR A 379 5.58 -8.59 -6.02
N TYR A 380 6.46 -8.69 -7.01
CA TYR A 380 6.19 -8.46 -8.41
C TYR A 380 6.17 -9.74 -9.25
N GLY A 381 5.49 -9.68 -10.40
CA GLY A 381 5.59 -10.64 -11.49
C GLY A 381 6.66 -10.24 -12.51
N THR A 382 6.84 -11.03 -13.55
CA THR A 382 7.75 -10.71 -14.66
C THR A 382 6.95 -10.07 -15.80
N SER A 383 7.26 -8.83 -16.17
CA SER A 383 6.69 -8.26 -17.39
C SER A 383 7.45 -8.70 -18.64
N SER A 384 6.76 -8.95 -19.74
CA SER A 384 7.36 -9.23 -21.05
C SER A 384 8.16 -8.04 -21.59
N ARG A 385 7.85 -6.81 -21.11
CA ARG A 385 8.53 -5.59 -21.53
C ARG A 385 8.60 -4.57 -20.41
N TYR A 386 9.80 -4.12 -20.11
CA TYR A 386 10.08 -2.99 -19.24
C TYR A 386 10.31 -1.73 -20.05
N ILE A 387 9.97 -0.57 -19.50
CA ILE A 387 10.30 0.76 -20.04
C ILE A 387 10.82 1.61 -18.89
N THR A 388 12.15 1.77 -18.83
CA THR A 388 12.82 2.63 -17.85
C THR A 388 12.63 4.12 -18.19
N PRO A 389 12.91 5.07 -17.30
CA PRO A 389 12.89 6.51 -17.63
C PRO A 389 13.72 6.86 -18.87
N LEU A 390 14.92 6.30 -19.00
CA LEU A 390 15.76 6.46 -20.18
C LEU A 390 15.08 5.96 -21.45
N GLU A 391 14.55 4.72 -21.43
CA GLU A 391 13.87 4.13 -22.59
C GLU A 391 12.58 4.90 -22.93
N GLY A 392 11.85 5.36 -21.93
CA GLY A 392 10.65 6.19 -22.13
C GLY A 392 10.96 7.49 -22.84
N LEU A 393 11.99 8.21 -22.41
CA LEU A 393 12.45 9.44 -23.05
C LEU A 393 12.97 9.17 -24.46
N GLN A 394 13.76 8.12 -24.68
CA GLN A 394 14.25 7.74 -26.03
C GLN A 394 13.10 7.41 -26.99
N GLN A 395 12.10 6.67 -26.52
CA GLN A 395 10.92 6.32 -27.34
C GLN A 395 10.06 7.55 -27.67
N TYR A 396 9.87 8.45 -26.70
CA TYR A 396 9.06 9.65 -26.88
C TYR A 396 9.73 10.65 -27.82
N LEU A 397 11.02 10.88 -27.65
CA LEU A 397 11.77 11.89 -28.41
C LEU A 397 12.17 11.42 -29.82
N GLY A 398 12.36 10.11 -30.01
CA GLY A 398 12.79 9.54 -31.28
C GLY A 398 14.21 10.01 -31.68
N GLU A 399 14.47 10.09 -32.98
CA GLU A 399 15.79 10.43 -33.54
C GLU A 399 16.03 11.94 -33.68
N ASP A 400 15.00 12.76 -33.50
CA ASP A 400 15.10 14.23 -33.69
C ASP A 400 15.78 14.95 -32.51
N THR A 401 15.82 14.32 -31.35
CA THR A 401 16.44 14.83 -30.13
C THR A 401 17.57 13.89 -29.68
N ARG A 402 18.74 14.43 -29.41
CA ARG A 402 19.85 13.67 -28.87
C ARG A 402 19.62 13.36 -27.39
N VAL A 403 19.52 12.09 -27.03
CA VAL A 403 19.44 11.64 -25.64
C VAL A 403 20.82 11.15 -25.19
N LEU A 404 21.43 11.83 -24.23
CA LEU A 404 22.70 11.46 -23.61
C LEU A 404 22.39 10.72 -22.31
N TYR A 405 23.18 9.70 -21.99
CA TYR A 405 23.02 8.93 -20.76
C TYR A 405 24.32 8.79 -20.00
N ALA A 406 24.26 8.96 -18.69
CA ALA A 406 25.33 8.61 -17.76
C ALA A 406 24.73 8.02 -16.47
N GLU A 407 25.28 6.93 -15.97
CA GLU A 407 24.90 6.37 -14.67
C GLU A 407 25.28 7.34 -13.52
N GLY A 408 26.40 8.04 -13.65
CA GLY A 408 26.86 9.08 -12.75
C GLY A 408 27.41 8.56 -11.42
N CYS A 409 26.67 7.74 -10.71
CA CYS A 409 27.10 7.07 -9.48
C CYS A 409 26.41 5.69 -9.34
N HIS A 410 26.91 4.89 -8.42
CA HIS A 410 26.20 3.68 -7.99
C HIS A 410 25.02 4.04 -7.08
N LEU A 411 24.04 3.14 -6.97
CA LEU A 411 22.83 3.36 -6.15
C LEU A 411 23.16 3.74 -4.70
N TYR A 412 24.15 3.08 -4.06
CA TYR A 412 24.53 3.36 -2.66
C TYR A 412 26.05 3.25 -2.37
N LYS A 413 26.88 2.77 -3.33
CA LYS A 413 28.33 2.65 -3.13
C LYS A 413 29.06 3.92 -3.58
N ASP A 414 30.31 4.04 -3.16
CA ASP A 414 31.21 5.16 -3.50
C ASP A 414 31.73 5.12 -4.95
N LYS A 415 31.53 3.99 -5.65
CA LYS A 415 31.97 3.77 -7.05
C LYS A 415 31.09 2.76 -7.77
N VAL A 416 31.04 2.89 -9.09
CA VAL A 416 30.31 1.94 -9.98
C VAL A 416 31.19 0.73 -10.26
N GLN A 417 32.45 0.92 -10.63
CA GLN A 417 33.35 -0.16 -10.96
C GLN A 417 34.24 -0.54 -9.76
N GLY A 418 34.22 -1.82 -9.36
CA GLY A 418 34.91 -2.28 -8.17
C GLY A 418 36.42 -1.98 -8.10
N LEU A 419 37.10 -1.87 -9.24
CA LEU A 419 38.52 -1.54 -9.35
C LEU A 419 38.82 -0.04 -9.58
N ALA A 420 37.78 0.77 -9.73
CA ALA A 420 37.91 2.20 -9.94
C ALA A 420 38.10 2.95 -8.61
N GLU A 421 38.43 4.23 -8.71
CA GLU A 421 38.41 5.16 -7.61
C GLU A 421 37.01 5.67 -7.32
N GLU A 422 36.81 6.29 -6.17
CA GLU A 422 35.56 6.96 -5.78
C GLU A 422 35.14 7.97 -6.85
N LYS A 423 33.79 8.08 -7.07
CA LYS A 423 33.20 9.01 -8.05
C LYS A 423 33.65 8.76 -9.51
N ASP A 424 33.92 7.50 -9.86
CA ASP A 424 34.46 7.10 -11.16
C ASP A 424 33.63 7.53 -12.38
N ARG A 425 32.31 7.81 -12.21
CA ARG A 425 31.40 8.23 -13.26
C ARG A 425 30.96 9.70 -13.22
N PHE A 426 31.37 10.49 -12.19
CA PHE A 426 30.93 11.87 -12.05
C PHE A 426 31.31 12.74 -13.23
N LYS A 427 32.55 12.64 -13.70
CA LYS A 427 33.04 13.49 -14.81
C LYS A 427 32.29 13.22 -16.11
N GLU A 428 31.91 11.99 -16.39
CA GLU A 428 31.09 11.65 -17.54
C GLU A 428 29.71 12.31 -17.44
N ALA A 429 29.07 12.22 -16.25
CA ALA A 429 27.78 12.86 -15.99
C ALA A 429 27.81 14.38 -16.19
N LEU A 430 28.89 15.06 -15.69
CA LEU A 430 29.07 16.49 -15.88
C LEU A 430 29.26 16.87 -17.35
N ILE A 431 30.03 16.08 -18.13
CA ILE A 431 30.19 16.30 -19.57
C ILE A 431 28.82 16.17 -20.28
N MET A 432 28.00 15.18 -19.92
CA MET A 432 26.68 15.01 -20.52
C MET A 432 25.76 16.18 -20.16
N ALA A 433 25.79 16.66 -18.92
CA ALA A 433 25.05 17.85 -18.48
C ALA A 433 25.47 19.11 -19.24
N GLU A 434 26.76 19.37 -19.38
CA GLU A 434 27.30 20.51 -20.13
C GLU A 434 26.84 20.54 -21.60
N GLN A 435 26.71 19.36 -22.23
CA GLN A 435 26.36 19.21 -23.64
C GLN A 435 24.84 19.20 -23.86
N SER A 436 24.01 19.32 -22.84
CA SER A 436 22.55 19.24 -22.92
C SER A 436 21.88 20.61 -22.80
N ASP A 437 20.61 20.67 -23.24
CA ASP A 437 19.72 21.81 -23.02
C ASP A 437 19.03 21.72 -21.65
N VAL A 438 18.75 20.50 -21.22
CA VAL A 438 18.07 20.15 -19.95
C VAL A 438 18.59 18.81 -19.44
N VAL A 439 18.62 18.65 -18.13
CA VAL A 439 19.05 17.42 -17.45
C VAL A 439 17.87 16.80 -16.72
N VAL A 440 17.67 15.49 -16.89
CA VAL A 440 16.75 14.65 -16.09
C VAL A 440 17.61 13.77 -15.18
N MET A 441 17.60 14.09 -13.89
CA MET A 441 18.25 13.29 -12.86
C MET A 441 17.29 12.21 -12.35
N CYS A 442 17.68 10.95 -12.46
CA CYS A 442 16.89 9.82 -11.97
C CYS A 442 17.61 9.21 -10.76
N LEU A 443 17.16 9.57 -9.59
CA LEU A 443 17.80 9.24 -8.30
C LEU A 443 16.79 8.57 -7.36
N GLY A 444 17.29 7.96 -6.29
CA GLY A 444 16.46 7.39 -5.23
C GLY A 444 16.91 6.02 -4.77
N LEU A 445 15.94 5.15 -4.57
CA LEU A 445 16.06 3.79 -4.07
C LEU A 445 15.62 2.78 -5.13
N ASP A 446 15.72 1.52 -4.81
CA ASP A 446 15.03 0.42 -5.49
C ASP A 446 14.74 -0.74 -4.52
N ALA A 447 14.03 -1.77 -4.99
CA ALA A 447 13.62 -2.91 -4.16
C ALA A 447 14.79 -3.77 -3.65
N THR A 448 16.03 -3.55 -4.12
CA THR A 448 17.21 -4.28 -3.63
C THR A 448 17.77 -3.71 -2.33
N ILE A 449 17.40 -2.47 -1.98
CA ILE A 449 17.88 -1.78 -0.78
C ILE A 449 16.75 -1.25 0.12
N GLU A 450 15.50 -1.25 -0.34
CA GLU A 450 14.32 -0.89 0.44
C GLU A 450 13.27 -1.99 0.31
N GLY A 451 12.95 -2.69 1.42
CA GLY A 451 12.00 -3.80 1.35
C GLY A 451 11.97 -4.65 2.61
N GLU A 452 11.65 -5.92 2.42
CA GLU A 452 11.50 -6.90 3.49
C GLU A 452 12.85 -7.51 3.88
N GLU A 453 12.96 -7.90 5.15
CA GLU A 453 14.08 -8.72 5.62
C GLU A 453 14.24 -9.98 4.76
N GLY A 454 15.47 -10.26 4.31
CA GLY A 454 15.80 -11.39 3.46
C GLY A 454 15.61 -11.17 1.95
N ASP A 455 14.72 -10.28 1.54
CA ASP A 455 14.55 -9.91 0.12
C ASP A 455 15.37 -8.67 -0.25
N ALA A 456 15.48 -7.70 0.65
CA ALA A 456 16.29 -6.50 0.46
C ALA A 456 17.54 -6.54 1.35
N GLY A 457 18.67 -6.21 0.78
CA GLY A 457 19.96 -6.14 1.49
C GLY A 457 20.62 -4.80 1.31
N ASN A 458 20.63 -3.98 2.35
CA ASN A 458 21.43 -2.78 2.42
C ASN A 458 22.49 -2.90 3.54
N GLU A 459 23.39 -1.91 3.62
CA GLU A 459 24.43 -1.89 4.65
C GLU A 459 23.90 -1.60 6.06
N TYR A 460 22.61 -1.28 6.19
CA TYR A 460 22.03 -0.75 7.41
C TYR A 460 21.30 -1.83 8.22
N ALA A 461 20.15 -2.30 7.76
CA ALA A 461 19.39 -3.32 8.47
C ALA A 461 18.20 -3.82 7.66
N SER A 462 18.34 -4.98 7.02
CA SER A 462 17.20 -5.79 6.55
C SER A 462 16.14 -5.03 5.72
N GLY A 463 16.56 -4.04 4.95
CA GLY A 463 15.69 -3.24 4.09
C GLY A 463 15.18 -1.93 4.69
N ASP A 464 15.27 -1.71 5.99
CA ASP A 464 14.98 -0.42 6.63
C ASP A 464 16.05 0.62 6.31
N LYS A 465 15.70 1.91 6.47
CA LYS A 465 16.62 3.05 6.33
C LYS A 465 17.05 3.58 7.70
N LEU A 466 18.29 4.03 7.83
CA LEU A 466 18.74 4.76 9.03
C LEU A 466 18.36 6.25 8.99
N GLY A 467 18.29 6.81 7.80
CA GLY A 467 17.98 8.22 7.57
C GLY A 467 17.10 8.42 6.35
N LEU A 468 16.84 9.67 6.01
CA LEU A 468 15.99 10.03 4.87
C LEU A 468 16.78 10.62 3.70
N MET A 469 18.11 10.67 3.76
CA MET A 469 18.96 11.18 2.70
C MET A 469 18.98 10.21 1.50
N LEU A 470 19.27 10.73 0.32
CA LEU A 470 19.61 9.91 -0.84
C LEU A 470 20.84 9.05 -0.52
N PRO A 471 20.84 7.75 -0.83
CA PRO A 471 21.93 6.86 -0.46
C PRO A 471 23.21 7.11 -1.28
N GLY A 472 24.36 6.76 -0.69
CA GLY A 472 25.66 6.83 -1.34
C GLY A 472 26.04 8.23 -1.77
N LEU A 473 26.41 8.40 -3.05
CA LEU A 473 26.90 9.65 -3.63
C LEU A 473 25.84 10.38 -4.47
N GLN A 474 24.57 10.02 -4.35
CA GLN A 474 23.52 10.56 -5.23
C GLN A 474 23.29 12.06 -5.02
N GLU A 475 23.29 12.54 -3.77
CA GLU A 475 23.12 13.96 -3.46
C GLU A 475 24.30 14.80 -3.97
N GLU A 476 25.54 14.34 -3.73
CA GLU A 476 26.72 15.01 -4.26
C GLU A 476 26.74 15.06 -5.80
N LEU A 477 26.24 14.02 -6.47
CA LEU A 477 26.08 14.00 -7.92
C LEU A 477 25.05 15.04 -8.37
N LEU A 478 23.91 15.14 -7.67
CA LEU A 478 22.88 16.12 -7.96
C LEU A 478 23.40 17.56 -7.82
N GLU A 479 24.12 17.83 -6.72
CA GLU A 479 24.78 19.12 -6.49
C GLU A 479 25.77 19.49 -7.60
N ALA A 480 26.63 18.54 -7.96
CA ALA A 480 27.64 18.75 -9.00
C ALA A 480 27.01 19.02 -10.38
N VAL A 481 25.94 18.30 -10.72
CA VAL A 481 25.19 18.48 -11.99
C VAL A 481 24.46 19.81 -12.00
N ALA A 482 23.79 20.19 -10.91
CA ALA A 482 23.11 21.49 -10.81
C ALA A 482 24.09 22.67 -10.92
N ALA A 483 25.29 22.52 -10.39
CA ALA A 483 26.36 23.53 -10.50
C ALA A 483 26.84 23.79 -11.95
N VAL A 484 26.52 22.90 -12.90
CA VAL A 484 26.78 23.14 -14.35
C VAL A 484 25.90 24.29 -14.87
N GLY A 485 24.79 24.60 -14.21
CA GLY A 485 23.89 25.70 -14.54
C GLY A 485 22.93 25.44 -15.69
N LYS A 486 22.63 24.16 -15.98
CA LYS A 486 21.53 23.76 -16.86
C LYS A 486 20.28 23.54 -16.04
N PRO A 487 19.07 23.71 -16.62
CA PRO A 487 17.83 23.32 -15.94
C PRO A 487 17.83 21.84 -15.57
N VAL A 488 17.41 21.53 -14.34
CA VAL A 488 17.40 20.17 -13.79
C VAL A 488 16.00 19.75 -13.40
N ILE A 489 15.58 18.59 -13.89
CA ILE A 489 14.38 17.87 -13.46
C ILE A 489 14.82 16.67 -12.63
N LEU A 490 14.44 16.59 -11.38
CA LEU A 490 14.65 15.41 -10.55
C LEU A 490 13.45 14.48 -10.69
N VAL A 491 13.69 13.26 -11.12
CA VAL A 491 12.75 12.13 -11.08
C VAL A 491 13.20 11.22 -9.93
N LEU A 492 12.47 11.27 -8.83
CA LEU A 492 12.71 10.44 -7.65
C LEU A 492 12.06 9.07 -7.85
N SER A 493 12.79 7.99 -7.60
CA SER A 493 12.28 6.64 -7.49
C SER A 493 12.50 6.16 -6.06
N ALA A 494 11.46 6.13 -5.25
CA ALA A 494 11.56 5.67 -3.86
C ALA A 494 10.19 5.17 -3.39
N GLY A 495 10.15 4.19 -2.53
CA GLY A 495 8.92 3.70 -1.92
C GLY A 495 8.54 4.42 -0.62
N SER A 496 9.30 5.41 -0.22
CA SER A 496 9.19 6.11 1.06
C SER A 496 9.65 7.55 0.94
N ALA A 497 9.38 8.35 1.97
CA ALA A 497 9.84 9.74 2.04
C ALA A 497 11.37 9.83 2.03
N ILE A 498 11.88 10.74 1.22
CA ILE A 498 13.30 11.15 1.13
C ILE A 498 13.39 12.63 1.50
N ASP A 499 14.43 13.01 2.23
CA ASP A 499 14.72 14.43 2.47
C ASP A 499 15.25 15.08 1.19
N LEU A 500 14.43 15.88 0.57
CA LEU A 500 14.72 16.61 -0.65
C LEU A 500 14.96 18.10 -0.39
N SER A 501 15.34 18.50 0.84
CA SER A 501 15.48 19.91 1.22
C SER A 501 16.42 20.66 0.31
N TRP A 502 17.56 20.06 -0.04
CA TRP A 502 18.50 20.68 -0.98
C TRP A 502 17.90 20.80 -2.39
N ALA A 503 17.27 19.74 -2.89
CA ALA A 503 16.66 19.71 -4.22
C ALA A 503 15.50 20.73 -4.34
N GLU A 504 14.69 20.89 -3.27
CA GLU A 504 13.60 21.88 -3.23
C GLU A 504 14.10 23.30 -3.50
N GLU A 505 15.31 23.65 -3.05
CA GLU A 505 15.88 24.98 -3.28
C GLU A 505 16.56 25.12 -4.65
N HIS A 506 17.18 24.06 -5.18
CA HIS A 506 18.18 24.18 -6.25
C HIS A 506 17.76 23.64 -7.62
N VAL A 507 16.80 22.72 -7.72
CA VAL A 507 16.37 22.19 -9.02
C VAL A 507 15.10 22.89 -9.54
N ASP A 508 14.79 22.76 -10.83
CA ASP A 508 13.66 23.44 -11.47
C ASP A 508 12.34 22.69 -11.33
N ALA A 509 12.40 21.35 -11.33
CA ALA A 509 11.22 20.51 -11.13
C ALA A 509 11.57 19.20 -10.39
N ILE A 510 10.61 18.68 -9.63
CA ILE A 510 10.71 17.39 -8.92
C ILE A 510 9.46 16.59 -9.19
N ILE A 511 9.63 15.37 -9.70
CA ILE A 511 8.57 14.38 -9.90
C ILE A 511 8.91 13.16 -9.05
N ASP A 512 8.05 12.80 -8.13
CA ASP A 512 8.12 11.50 -7.45
C ASP A 512 7.40 10.46 -8.30
N SER A 513 8.12 9.45 -8.73
CA SER A 513 7.63 8.35 -9.55
C SER A 513 7.31 7.10 -8.74
N TRP A 514 7.66 7.05 -7.47
CA TRP A 514 7.59 5.84 -6.65
C TRP A 514 8.33 4.68 -7.33
N TYR A 515 7.75 3.49 -7.30
CA TYR A 515 8.07 2.35 -8.16
C TYR A 515 6.93 2.19 -9.16
N PRO A 516 7.04 2.77 -10.37
CA PRO A 516 5.90 3.09 -11.23
C PRO A 516 5.38 1.93 -12.09
N GLY A 517 5.81 0.69 -11.80
CA GLY A 517 5.45 -0.48 -12.60
C GLY A 517 6.31 -0.66 -13.85
N ALA A 518 6.16 -1.82 -14.50
CA ALA A 518 7.06 -2.23 -15.58
C ALA A 518 7.20 -1.22 -16.74
N ARG A 519 6.19 -0.39 -16.97
CA ARG A 519 6.17 0.60 -18.07
C ARG A 519 6.17 2.05 -17.59
N GLY A 520 6.59 2.28 -16.35
CA GLY A 520 6.58 3.58 -15.68
C GLY A 520 7.39 4.66 -16.39
N GLY A 521 8.48 4.31 -17.05
CA GLY A 521 9.29 5.28 -17.82
C GLY A 521 8.51 5.95 -18.95
N LYS A 522 7.50 5.29 -19.51
CA LYS A 522 6.59 5.92 -20.48
C LYS A 522 5.78 7.04 -19.82
N ALA A 523 5.23 6.79 -18.62
CA ALA A 523 4.48 7.79 -17.88
C ALA A 523 5.36 9.00 -17.52
N VAL A 524 6.60 8.76 -17.07
CA VAL A 524 7.57 9.81 -16.76
C VAL A 524 7.86 10.70 -17.99
N ALA A 525 8.17 10.08 -19.14
CA ALA A 525 8.46 10.85 -20.36
C ALA A 525 7.25 11.68 -20.80
N GLU A 526 6.06 11.10 -20.81
CA GLU A 526 4.82 11.79 -21.21
C GLU A 526 4.45 12.91 -20.23
N ALA A 527 4.74 12.78 -18.93
CA ALA A 527 4.57 13.85 -17.95
C ALA A 527 5.51 15.02 -18.23
N ILE A 528 6.82 14.76 -18.43
CA ILE A 528 7.82 15.81 -18.68
C ILE A 528 7.43 16.68 -19.88
N PHE A 529 6.83 16.09 -20.91
CA PHE A 529 6.44 16.80 -22.15
C PHE A 529 4.96 17.18 -22.22
N GLY A 530 4.17 16.96 -21.17
CA GLY A 530 2.81 17.47 -21.05
C GLY A 530 1.75 16.76 -21.89
N GLU A 531 1.96 15.48 -22.21
CA GLU A 531 0.91 14.65 -22.84
C GLU A 531 -0.28 14.44 -21.88
N TYR A 532 -0.05 14.59 -20.60
CA TYR A 532 -1.05 14.67 -19.55
C TYR A 532 -0.51 15.52 -18.38
N SER A 533 -1.38 15.93 -17.50
CA SER A 533 -0.99 16.62 -16.26
C SER A 533 -0.84 15.59 -15.13
N PRO A 534 0.30 15.51 -14.43
CA PRO A 534 0.39 14.75 -13.18
C PRO A 534 -0.69 15.18 -12.20
N ASN A 535 -1.25 14.25 -11.44
CA ASN A 535 -2.30 14.54 -10.47
C ASN A 535 -2.21 13.72 -9.18
N GLY A 536 -1.18 12.90 -9.05
CA GLY A 536 -0.95 12.15 -7.83
C GLY A 536 -0.76 13.05 -6.61
N LYS A 537 -1.14 12.54 -5.43
CA LYS A 537 -0.97 13.20 -4.13
C LYS A 537 -0.17 12.30 -3.20
N LEU A 538 0.65 12.90 -2.33
CA LEU A 538 1.45 12.15 -1.39
C LEU A 538 0.58 11.38 -0.38
N PRO A 539 0.68 10.05 -0.30
CA PRO A 539 0.00 9.26 0.71
C PRO A 539 0.78 9.16 2.03
N VAL A 540 1.92 9.83 2.10
CA VAL A 540 2.80 9.94 3.27
C VAL A 540 3.38 11.35 3.37
N THR A 541 3.71 11.75 4.59
CA THR A 541 4.42 12.99 4.87
C THR A 541 5.91 12.85 4.53
N PHE A 542 6.48 13.82 3.82
CA PHE A 542 7.91 13.95 3.59
C PHE A 542 8.51 14.89 4.66
N TYR A 543 9.46 14.40 5.42
CA TYR A 543 10.10 15.13 6.52
C TYR A 543 11.43 15.77 6.09
N GLN A 544 11.86 16.78 6.84
CA GLN A 544 13.21 17.34 6.75
C GLN A 544 14.08 16.64 7.80
N GLY A 545 14.86 15.63 7.37
CA GLY A 545 15.69 14.82 8.25
C GLY A 545 14.92 13.90 9.19
N THR A 546 15.63 13.36 10.17
CA THR A 546 15.10 12.40 11.16
C THR A 546 15.14 12.93 12.59
N GLU A 547 15.68 14.13 12.82
CA GLU A 547 15.97 14.67 14.17
C GLU A 547 14.72 14.80 15.05
N ASN A 548 13.57 15.03 14.41
CA ASN A 548 12.29 15.22 15.11
C ASN A 548 11.39 13.97 15.05
N LEU A 549 11.85 12.87 14.45
CA LEU A 549 11.10 11.62 14.45
C LEU A 549 11.30 10.90 15.78
N PRO A 550 10.22 10.35 16.36
CA PRO A 550 10.32 9.47 17.53
C PRO A 550 11.20 8.26 17.24
N GLU A 551 11.67 7.60 18.31
CA GLU A 551 12.39 6.33 18.19
C GLU A 551 11.59 5.32 17.34
N PHE A 552 12.26 4.62 16.43
CA PHE A 552 11.59 3.72 15.49
C PHE A 552 10.80 2.61 16.19
N THR A 553 11.25 2.18 17.35
CA THR A 553 10.59 1.19 18.21
C THR A 553 9.42 1.74 19.05
N ASP A 554 9.23 3.05 19.09
CA ASP A 554 8.08 3.66 19.75
C ASP A 554 6.85 3.59 18.86
N TYR A 555 5.85 2.84 19.29
CA TYR A 555 4.58 2.65 18.57
C TYR A 555 3.47 3.58 19.03
N SER A 556 3.76 4.57 19.88
CA SER A 556 2.87 5.71 20.09
C SER A 556 2.72 6.51 18.79
N MET A 557 1.52 6.96 18.51
CA MET A 557 1.28 7.81 17.32
C MET A 557 1.60 9.29 17.57
N ALA A 558 1.95 9.67 18.80
CA ALA A 558 2.35 11.04 19.14
C ALA A 558 3.53 11.50 18.25
N HIS A 559 3.41 12.68 17.67
CA HIS A 559 4.40 13.30 16.77
C HIS A 559 4.67 12.51 15.45
N ARG A 560 3.77 11.60 15.07
CA ARG A 560 3.87 10.82 13.82
C ARG A 560 2.77 11.17 12.84
N THR A 561 3.07 11.03 11.56
CA THR A 561 2.14 11.27 10.46
C THR A 561 1.55 12.69 10.46
N TYR A 562 0.85 13.07 9.41
CA TYR A 562 0.20 14.38 9.32
C TYR A 562 -0.86 14.60 10.42
N ARG A 563 -1.38 13.52 10.99
CA ARG A 563 -2.47 13.58 11.97
C ARG A 563 -2.02 14.11 13.34
N TYR A 564 -0.76 13.84 13.70
CA TYR A 564 -0.22 14.12 15.05
C TYR A 564 1.07 14.94 15.05
N THR A 565 1.70 15.19 13.87
CA THR A 565 2.90 16.01 13.82
C THR A 565 2.58 17.48 13.63
N ASN A 566 3.39 18.33 14.28
CA ASN A 566 3.41 19.79 14.05
C ASN A 566 4.79 20.25 13.57
N GLU A 567 5.66 19.31 13.20
CA GLU A 567 7.08 19.54 12.98
C GLU A 567 7.42 19.79 11.51
N ASN A 568 8.68 20.13 11.24
CA ASN A 568 9.25 20.54 9.95
C ASN A 568 8.96 19.54 8.81
N VAL A 569 7.83 19.71 8.18
CA VAL A 569 7.39 18.92 7.05
C VAL A 569 7.92 19.57 5.77
N LEU A 570 8.61 18.80 4.93
CA LEU A 570 9.05 19.25 3.61
C LEU A 570 7.87 19.31 2.65
N TYR A 571 7.16 18.16 2.48
CA TYR A 571 5.91 18.07 1.74
C TYR A 571 4.84 17.35 2.57
N PRO A 572 3.69 17.98 2.79
CA PRO A 572 2.61 17.39 3.59
C PRO A 572 1.94 16.20 2.90
N PHE A 573 1.34 15.31 3.68
CA PHE A 573 0.36 14.34 3.18
C PHE A 573 -0.72 15.03 2.33
N GLY A 574 -1.17 14.41 1.25
CA GLY A 574 -2.18 14.95 0.35
C GLY A 574 -1.68 16.04 -0.60
N TYR A 575 -0.38 16.41 -0.52
CA TYR A 575 0.23 17.39 -1.41
C TYR A 575 0.61 16.79 -2.77
N GLY A 576 0.49 17.60 -3.81
CA GLY A 576 0.95 17.33 -5.18
C GLY A 576 0.42 18.41 -6.12
N LEU A 577 1.27 18.85 -7.04
CA LEU A 577 0.94 19.85 -8.06
C LEU A 577 0.42 19.18 -9.33
N HIS A 578 -0.14 20.00 -10.22
CA HIS A 578 -0.49 19.62 -11.59
C HIS A 578 -0.20 20.78 -12.56
N TYR A 579 -0.24 20.51 -13.87
CA TYR A 579 -0.10 21.54 -14.89
C TYR A 579 -1.39 22.32 -15.03
N GLY A 580 -1.39 23.53 -14.59
CA GLY A 580 -2.57 24.36 -14.60
C GLY A 580 -3.05 24.72 -13.21
N GLU A 581 -4.25 25.27 -13.13
CA GLU A 581 -4.82 25.75 -11.90
C GLU A 581 -6.21 25.16 -11.69
N THR A 582 -6.45 24.58 -10.52
CA THR A 582 -7.79 24.28 -10.02
C THR A 582 -8.13 25.22 -8.87
N ASN A 583 -9.36 25.69 -8.82
CA ASN A 583 -9.86 26.56 -7.77
C ASN A 583 -11.09 25.95 -7.13
N TYR A 584 -11.24 26.21 -5.85
CA TYR A 584 -12.35 25.73 -5.02
C TYR A 584 -13.14 26.93 -4.52
N ASP A 585 -14.47 26.83 -4.56
CA ASP A 585 -15.37 27.82 -4.00
C ASP A 585 -16.70 27.21 -3.57
N GLY A 586 -17.50 28.00 -2.83
CA GLY A 586 -18.87 27.66 -2.49
C GLY A 586 -19.04 26.45 -1.61
N LEU A 587 -18.04 26.16 -0.74
CA LEU A 587 -18.17 25.11 0.28
C LEU A 587 -19.42 25.36 1.13
N SER A 588 -20.27 24.36 1.20
CA SER A 588 -21.53 24.41 1.94
C SER A 588 -21.94 23.04 2.44
N VAL A 589 -22.79 23.02 3.45
CA VAL A 589 -23.37 21.80 4.02
C VAL A 589 -24.90 21.89 3.96
N ASP A 590 -25.56 20.73 3.95
CA ASP A 590 -27.03 20.69 4.00
C ASP A 590 -27.59 21.14 5.35
N LYS A 591 -26.82 20.94 6.44
CA LYS A 591 -27.19 21.28 7.81
C LYS A 591 -25.99 21.88 8.55
N ALA A 592 -26.06 23.15 8.94
CA ALA A 592 -25.05 23.79 9.79
C ALA A 592 -25.09 23.31 11.25
N GLU A 593 -26.24 22.77 11.67
CA GLU A 593 -26.48 22.13 12.97
C GLU A 593 -27.21 20.81 12.75
N SER A 594 -26.71 19.72 13.35
CA SER A 594 -27.27 18.37 13.17
C SER A 594 -27.00 17.51 14.42
N ASP A 595 -27.82 16.47 14.64
CA ASP A 595 -27.58 15.49 15.68
C ASP A 595 -26.31 14.67 15.41
N VAL A 596 -25.60 14.27 16.45
CA VAL A 596 -24.37 13.45 16.32
C VAL A 596 -24.59 12.14 15.56
N ASN A 597 -25.82 11.64 15.50
CA ASN A 597 -26.19 10.39 14.81
C ASN A 597 -26.67 10.63 13.35
N GLU A 598 -26.72 11.87 12.87
CA GLU A 598 -27.15 12.19 11.51
C GLU A 598 -25.96 12.37 10.57
N PRO A 599 -26.06 11.96 9.28
CA PRO A 599 -25.07 12.30 8.28
C PRO A 599 -25.14 13.78 7.89
N VAL A 600 -24.03 14.30 7.37
CA VAL A 600 -23.91 15.67 6.82
C VAL A 600 -23.47 15.57 5.37
N GLU A 601 -24.22 16.26 4.49
CA GLU A 601 -23.87 16.37 3.08
C GLU A 601 -23.04 17.64 2.86
N VAL A 602 -21.86 17.46 2.24
CA VAL A 602 -20.92 18.54 1.94
C VAL A 602 -20.85 18.76 0.45
N PHE A 603 -20.90 20.02 0.04
CA PHE A 603 -20.83 20.42 -1.36
C PHE A 603 -19.72 21.44 -1.56
N VAL A 604 -18.95 21.30 -2.63
CA VAL A 604 -17.93 22.27 -3.05
C VAL A 604 -17.89 22.34 -4.57
N ASN A 605 -17.66 23.52 -5.14
CA ASN A 605 -17.39 23.65 -6.56
C ASN A 605 -15.89 23.55 -6.80
N VAL A 606 -15.52 22.86 -7.87
CA VAL A 606 -14.15 22.72 -8.34
C VAL A 606 -14.08 23.19 -9.78
N THR A 607 -13.24 24.16 -10.06
CA THR A 607 -13.06 24.77 -11.38
C THR A 607 -11.65 24.53 -11.88
N ASN A 608 -11.52 24.06 -13.10
CA ASN A 608 -10.26 23.97 -13.81
C ASN A 608 -10.03 25.24 -14.64
N ASP A 609 -9.17 26.13 -14.20
CA ASP A 609 -8.85 27.38 -14.91
C ASP A 609 -7.70 27.22 -15.92
N SER A 610 -7.35 26.01 -16.28
CA SER A 610 -6.25 25.71 -17.18
C SER A 610 -6.69 25.23 -18.57
N ARG A 611 -5.72 25.13 -19.48
CA ARG A 611 -5.90 24.54 -20.82
C ARG A 611 -5.78 23.01 -20.84
N TYR A 612 -5.43 22.39 -19.73
CA TYR A 612 -5.24 20.96 -19.61
C TYR A 612 -6.49 20.29 -19.04
N THR A 613 -6.80 19.08 -19.49
CA THR A 613 -7.70 18.21 -18.75
C THR A 613 -7.00 17.76 -17.49
N VAL A 614 -7.61 17.88 -16.33
CA VAL A 614 -7.06 17.46 -15.04
C VAL A 614 -7.98 16.43 -14.37
N ASN A 615 -7.40 15.46 -13.66
CA ASN A 615 -8.11 14.62 -12.73
C ASN A 615 -7.82 15.18 -11.33
N GLU A 616 -8.69 16.05 -10.83
CA GLU A 616 -8.51 16.68 -9.54
C GLU A 616 -8.93 15.72 -8.42
N ILE A 617 -8.11 15.62 -7.39
CA ILE A 617 -8.39 14.82 -6.19
C ILE A 617 -8.91 15.76 -5.12
N VAL A 618 -10.24 15.79 -4.98
CA VAL A 618 -10.91 16.54 -3.93
C VAL A 618 -10.73 15.81 -2.61
N GLN A 619 -10.14 16.49 -1.63
CA GLN A 619 -9.88 15.97 -0.31
C GLN A 619 -10.75 16.72 0.71
N LEU A 620 -11.44 15.97 1.57
CA LEU A 620 -12.27 16.52 2.64
C LEU A 620 -11.66 16.14 3.97
N TYR A 621 -11.28 17.14 4.75
CA TYR A 621 -10.73 16.99 6.08
C TYR A 621 -11.71 17.49 7.13
N ILE A 622 -11.70 16.87 8.30
CA ILE A 622 -12.42 17.35 9.47
C ILE A 622 -11.48 17.54 10.64
N ARG A 623 -11.83 18.46 11.52
CA ARG A 623 -11.18 18.70 12.80
C ARG A 623 -12.22 18.99 13.86
N HIS A 624 -12.12 18.33 15.01
CA HIS A 624 -12.86 18.72 16.20
C HIS A 624 -12.19 19.96 16.80
N VAL A 625 -12.92 21.07 16.95
CA VAL A 625 -12.33 22.38 17.31
C VAL A 625 -11.85 22.36 18.76
N ASP A 626 -12.61 21.74 19.66
CA ASP A 626 -12.31 21.61 21.09
C ASP A 626 -11.70 20.22 21.41
N ALA A 627 -10.90 19.67 20.48
CA ALA A 627 -10.29 18.35 20.61
C ALA A 627 -9.43 18.21 21.87
N ALA A 628 -9.45 17.04 22.48
CA ALA A 628 -8.52 16.67 23.54
C ALA A 628 -7.10 16.48 22.95
N GLU A 629 -6.07 16.54 23.79
CA GLU A 629 -4.67 16.45 23.36
C GLU A 629 -4.32 15.15 22.60
N TYR A 630 -5.03 14.06 22.91
CA TYR A 630 -4.83 12.77 22.25
C TYR A 630 -5.57 12.65 20.90
N GLU A 631 -6.54 13.54 20.63
CA GLU A 631 -7.24 13.51 19.33
C GLU A 631 -6.34 14.02 18.21
N PRO A 632 -6.43 13.44 16.99
CA PRO A 632 -5.66 13.94 15.86
C PRO A 632 -6.11 15.35 15.47
N GLY A 633 -5.20 16.10 14.85
CA GLY A 633 -5.48 17.43 14.32
C GLY A 633 -6.50 17.38 13.17
N TYR A 634 -6.06 17.47 11.94
CA TYR A 634 -6.92 17.21 10.79
C TYR A 634 -6.96 15.72 10.45
N GLN A 635 -8.13 15.27 9.99
CA GLN A 635 -8.34 13.89 9.54
C GLN A 635 -8.99 13.88 8.17
N LEU A 636 -8.40 13.15 7.21
CA LEU A 636 -9.03 12.88 5.92
C LEU A 636 -10.28 12.02 6.16
N LYS A 637 -11.43 12.45 5.64
CA LYS A 637 -12.71 11.73 5.77
C LYS A 637 -13.53 11.73 4.48
N GLY A 638 -12.99 12.29 3.40
CA GLY A 638 -13.59 12.22 2.09
C GLY A 638 -12.58 12.40 0.97
N ILE A 639 -12.73 11.60 -0.07
CA ILE A 639 -11.95 11.68 -1.32
C ILE A 639 -12.88 11.51 -2.51
N GLU A 640 -12.66 12.31 -3.55
CA GLU A 640 -13.37 12.16 -4.83
C GLU A 640 -12.43 12.56 -5.97
N VAL A 641 -12.31 11.70 -6.97
CA VAL A 641 -11.52 12.00 -8.17
C VAL A 641 -12.44 12.57 -9.25
N VAL A 642 -12.19 13.82 -9.61
CA VAL A 642 -13.05 14.57 -10.54
C VAL A 642 -12.28 14.91 -11.82
N LYS A 643 -12.66 14.31 -12.94
CA LYS A 643 -12.14 14.72 -14.23
C LYS A 643 -12.78 16.05 -14.64
N LEU A 644 -11.94 17.06 -14.91
CA LEU A 644 -12.32 18.39 -15.35
C LEU A 644 -11.70 18.71 -16.71
N GLU A 645 -12.52 18.99 -17.70
CA GLU A 645 -12.06 19.54 -18.96
C GLU A 645 -11.60 21.00 -18.80
N PRO A 646 -10.83 21.57 -19.76
CA PRO A 646 -10.43 22.99 -19.70
C PRO A 646 -11.60 23.94 -19.44
N HIS A 647 -11.46 24.79 -18.42
CA HIS A 647 -12.45 25.79 -18.01
C HIS A 647 -13.80 25.22 -17.53
N GLU A 648 -13.82 23.93 -17.14
CA GLU A 648 -15.00 23.28 -16.58
C GLU A 648 -15.09 23.50 -15.07
N THR A 649 -16.32 23.73 -14.58
CA THR A 649 -16.66 23.73 -13.15
C THR A 649 -17.58 22.55 -12.87
N LYS A 650 -17.28 21.78 -11.82
CA LYS A 650 -18.16 20.72 -11.30
C LYS A 650 -18.48 20.97 -9.84
N LYS A 651 -19.72 20.70 -9.47
CA LYS A 651 -20.15 20.65 -8.07
C LYS A 651 -19.95 19.23 -7.56
N VAL A 652 -19.07 19.08 -6.58
CA VAL A 652 -18.77 17.81 -5.90
C VAL A 652 -19.62 17.71 -4.65
N LYS A 653 -20.12 16.50 -4.41
CA LYS A 653 -20.90 16.15 -3.22
C LYS A 653 -20.19 15.01 -2.49
N LEU A 654 -19.95 15.22 -1.21
CA LEU A 654 -19.40 14.21 -0.31
C LEU A 654 -20.35 14.03 0.88
N THR A 655 -20.43 12.82 1.44
CA THR A 655 -21.28 12.53 2.58
C THR A 655 -20.43 12.11 3.76
N LEU A 656 -20.53 12.84 4.85
CA LEU A 656 -19.93 12.48 6.13
C LEU A 656 -20.96 11.75 6.99
N SER A 657 -20.67 10.51 7.33
CA SER A 657 -21.51 9.70 8.22
C SER A 657 -21.19 10.01 9.69
N PRO A 658 -22.01 9.59 10.66
CA PRO A 658 -21.71 9.77 12.09
C PRO A 658 -20.32 9.24 12.50
N ARG A 659 -19.88 8.14 11.91
CA ARG A 659 -18.55 7.56 12.19
C ARG A 659 -17.38 8.43 11.73
N ASP A 660 -17.58 9.29 10.72
CA ASP A 660 -16.52 10.17 10.23
C ASP A 660 -16.22 11.31 11.22
N PHE A 661 -17.17 11.63 12.09
CA PHE A 661 -17.03 12.56 13.22
C PHE A 661 -16.70 11.87 14.54
N ALA A 662 -16.60 10.53 14.55
CA ALA A 662 -16.33 9.81 15.77
C ALA A 662 -14.89 10.01 16.25
N VAL A 663 -14.75 10.04 17.56
CA VAL A 663 -13.49 10.14 18.30
C VAL A 663 -13.22 8.80 18.96
N ILE A 664 -11.98 8.33 18.91
CA ILE A 664 -11.52 7.20 19.70
C ILE A 664 -11.01 7.74 21.03
N GLU A 665 -11.59 7.28 22.12
CA GLU A 665 -11.17 7.69 23.46
C GLU A 665 -9.93 6.91 23.95
N GLU A 666 -9.35 7.32 25.07
CA GLU A 666 -8.16 6.66 25.64
C GLU A 666 -8.38 5.18 25.96
N ASP A 667 -9.62 4.78 26.28
CA ASP A 667 -9.98 3.37 26.53
C ASP A 667 -10.25 2.55 25.27
N GLY A 668 -10.17 3.18 24.08
CA GLY A 668 -10.41 2.58 22.77
C GLY A 668 -11.88 2.61 22.32
N SER A 669 -12.78 3.19 23.11
CA SER A 669 -14.19 3.33 22.70
C SER A 669 -14.36 4.36 21.60
N CYS A 670 -15.19 4.01 20.59
CA CYS A 670 -15.52 4.89 19.50
C CYS A 670 -16.83 5.62 19.77
N VAL A 671 -16.79 6.94 19.82
CA VAL A 671 -17.93 7.77 20.23
C VAL A 671 -18.13 8.95 19.29
N ALA A 672 -19.38 9.23 18.94
CA ALA A 672 -19.78 10.50 18.36
C ALA A 672 -19.91 11.52 19.49
N VAL A 673 -19.14 12.61 19.40
CA VAL A 673 -19.06 13.66 20.42
C VAL A 673 -19.76 14.92 19.92
N PRO A 674 -20.68 15.53 20.70
CA PRO A 674 -21.20 16.85 20.36
C PRO A 674 -20.11 17.91 20.49
N GLY A 675 -20.13 18.90 19.61
CA GLY A 675 -19.12 19.96 19.58
C GLY A 675 -19.11 20.72 18.27
N ILE A 676 -18.15 21.59 18.10
CA ILE A 676 -17.90 22.30 16.84
C ILE A 676 -16.85 21.57 16.02
N TYR A 677 -17.17 21.35 14.77
CA TYR A 677 -16.28 20.70 13.80
C TYR A 677 -16.00 21.64 12.65
N GLU A 678 -14.72 21.80 12.31
CA GLU A 678 -14.30 22.45 11.06
C GLU A 678 -14.23 21.41 9.97
N ILE A 679 -14.93 21.67 8.87
CA ILE A 679 -14.85 20.90 7.62
C ILE A 679 -14.02 21.71 6.63
N SER A 680 -13.04 21.10 6.01
CA SER A 680 -12.17 21.73 5.01
C SER A 680 -12.16 20.92 3.72
N ALA A 681 -12.36 21.59 2.57
CA ALA A 681 -12.32 20.97 1.25
C ALA A 681 -11.29 21.65 0.34
N GLY A 682 -10.52 20.84 -0.38
CA GLY A 682 -9.50 21.33 -1.30
C GLY A 682 -8.76 20.21 -2.01
N GLY A 683 -7.76 20.56 -2.81
CA GLY A 683 -6.84 19.61 -3.44
C GLY A 683 -5.60 19.28 -2.59
N GLN A 684 -5.64 19.62 -1.30
CA GLN A 684 -4.51 19.50 -0.37
C GLN A 684 -4.99 19.50 1.08
N GLN A 685 -4.07 19.19 2.00
CA GLN A 685 -4.30 19.32 3.44
C GLN A 685 -4.50 20.79 3.87
N PRO A 686 -5.38 21.11 4.85
CA PRO A 686 -5.66 22.46 5.30
C PRO A 686 -4.61 23.01 6.30
N ASP A 687 -3.32 22.94 5.95
CA ASP A 687 -2.22 23.40 6.77
C ASP A 687 -1.46 24.59 6.13
N ASP A 688 -0.62 25.26 6.94
CA ASP A 688 0.14 26.43 6.48
C ASP A 688 1.24 26.04 5.49
N ARG A 689 1.83 24.85 5.60
CA ARG A 689 2.88 24.39 4.68
C ARG A 689 2.30 24.13 3.30
N SER A 690 1.17 23.42 3.20
CA SER A 690 0.43 23.24 1.94
C SER A 690 0.06 24.57 1.30
N THR A 691 -0.45 25.52 2.10
CA THR A 691 -0.77 26.87 1.63
C THR A 691 0.46 27.59 1.11
N LYS A 692 1.62 27.48 1.78
CA LYS A 692 2.89 28.11 1.32
C LYS A 692 3.38 27.52 0.00
N LEU A 693 3.29 26.20 -0.16
CA LEU A 693 3.77 25.48 -1.35
C LEU A 693 2.89 25.74 -2.59
N THR A 694 1.57 25.82 -2.43
CA THR A 694 0.62 25.97 -3.54
C THR A 694 0.20 27.42 -3.78
N GLY A 695 0.38 28.30 -2.80
CA GLY A 695 -0.18 29.65 -2.82
C GLY A 695 -1.69 29.70 -2.62
N LYS A 696 -2.36 28.55 -2.35
CA LYS A 696 -3.82 28.42 -2.25
C LYS A 696 -4.23 27.93 -0.86
N ARG A 697 -5.37 28.42 -0.40
CA ARG A 697 -6.02 27.93 0.83
C ARG A 697 -7.16 26.99 0.46
N THR A 698 -7.44 26.05 1.33
CA THR A 698 -8.65 25.23 1.27
C THR A 698 -9.87 26.05 1.70
N GLU A 699 -11.05 25.71 1.17
CA GLU A 699 -12.33 26.22 1.67
C GLU A 699 -12.63 25.62 3.05
N ARG A 700 -13.23 26.41 3.97
CA ARG A 700 -13.52 25.96 5.34
C ARG A 700 -14.90 26.40 5.80
N ILE A 701 -15.57 25.56 6.57
CA ILE A 701 -16.85 25.83 7.20
C ILE A 701 -16.91 25.15 8.58
N GLU A 702 -17.49 25.83 9.56
CA GLU A 702 -17.77 25.24 10.86
C GLU A 702 -19.21 24.75 10.93
N ILE A 703 -19.42 23.60 11.56
CA ILE A 703 -20.74 23.03 11.86
C ILE A 703 -20.83 22.66 13.34
N ALA A 704 -22.05 22.66 13.87
CA ALA A 704 -22.36 22.20 15.23
C ALA A 704 -22.93 20.79 15.19
N ARG A 705 -22.33 19.87 15.93
CA ARG A 705 -22.89 18.54 16.21
C ARG A 705 -23.53 18.56 17.59
N CYS A 706 -24.84 18.28 17.65
CA CYS A 706 -25.66 18.37 18.86
C CYS A 706 -26.10 16.98 19.34
N GLY A 707 -26.62 16.91 20.57
CA GLY A 707 -27.13 15.69 21.16
C GLY A 707 -26.25 15.17 22.30
N GLU A 708 -26.44 13.91 22.66
CA GLU A 708 -25.64 13.25 23.71
C GLU A 708 -24.50 12.46 23.07
N LYS A 709 -23.40 12.36 23.79
CA LYS A 709 -22.27 11.49 23.42
C LYS A 709 -22.79 10.05 23.28
N THR A 710 -22.57 9.45 22.10
CA THR A 710 -23.16 8.15 21.74
C THR A 710 -22.09 7.24 21.14
N GLY A 711 -22.07 5.96 21.54
CA GLY A 711 -21.21 4.95 20.92
C GLY A 711 -21.55 4.76 19.43
N VAL A 712 -20.54 4.66 18.60
CA VAL A 712 -20.67 4.45 17.15
C VAL A 712 -19.98 3.14 16.77
N ASP A 713 -20.62 2.34 15.92
CA ASP A 713 -19.96 1.20 15.27
C ASP A 713 -19.10 1.75 14.11
N TYR A 714 -17.87 1.82 14.43
CA TYR A 714 -16.84 2.47 13.60
C TYR A 714 -16.17 1.50 12.65
#